data_46abb0ca0b6f6dbffcaa6fe65fe77b76
#
_entry.id   46abb0ca0b6f6dbffcaa6fe65fe77b76
#
_cell.length_a   1.000
_cell.length_b   1.000
_cell.length_c   1.000
_cell.angle_alpha   90.00
_cell.angle_beta   90.00
_cell.angle_gamma   90.00
#
_symmetry.space_group_name_H-M   'P 1'
#
loop_
_entity.id
_entity.type
_entity.pdbx_description
1 polymer ?
#
loop_
_entity_poly.entity_id
_entity_poly.type
_entity_poly.pdbx_seq_one_letter_code
_entity_poly.pdbx_strand_id
1 'polypeptide(L)'
;MTSIRIVSDVSLAARGQWPFILAELGLSLPKRGQHGPCPACGGKDRFRLDDKEGRGTWICSQCGAGDGLTLLAKATHKSTKEAAQEVATLLGLSPDGLDANEVAARRQNAEQVAAKARQDEEKAKRKACTRAASIMGDCVKGRSPYLSLKHLPDWLADTNQTLIREARHNFPQGSLVIPLTDEHDQLVNVQLIDPQGEKRYLAGGQKAGAFHRLTGGLRVAICEGYATGVSVHLATGATVYCAMDASNLLAVAEIAKRREGAEPILIAGDNDAHIDGNPGQAKAQEAATAIGGLICLPDEAGDWNDYHQAHGLLDTKKAIMTSFADTKTPAEQTPESSELPDSYSMGKDRLFAMEWRGKGEEAERVPVPISSPLHVRAITHTEQGQGFGRLLEWRDTNGKTRRWAMPMRMLVHKGGEEVFGQLAESGLSYINMSKKNLLRDYLMSCQPQARITCVERTGWHKRAYVLPNGNLGPDANEVILQTTGYVNNDFTTSGTLAEWQAQVADLAVGNSRLAFAMSCAFAAPLLSLIGVEGGGFHLKGESTDGKTTVMMAAASVYGPEAFAHTWRATGNAIEGIASRRNDALLCLDEIKEVDGREAGLVAYMLANGQGKGRSRQDGELRERKQWRLLFLSTGELSLEDHAEQAGQRTFAGMEIRTIQIPSDTGKHGAFEELHGMADGRQFADTLRERLQGQHGTAFRAYVEALANDLNGHSAWMKGEIRRLVTAMTPEGAGNQVGRAINRFALVAAAGELATRLGITGWQAGEATKAARTCLDAWLADRGHLGNQEDAATLRQIRQFFTAYQYSRFADWDDPNHRPSQMVGYRKNPKVGSDDGVLFFVLPEGWKEITKGRDYKKAAKMSLQVGWIVKSNQGKTQATVRLPSMSDRPAKVYVIGNSVFSDI
;
A
#
# COMPACT_ATOMS: atom_id res chain seq x y z
N MET A 1 -1.35 39.90 -44.63
CA MET A 1 -1.92 38.58 -44.28
C MET A 1 -1.66 37.48 -45.27
N THR A 2 -0.85 37.69 -46.30
CA THR A 2 -0.60 36.73 -47.41
C THR A 2 0.59 35.78 -47.22
N SER A 3 1.43 35.94 -46.19
CA SER A 3 2.67 35.17 -46.13
C SER A 3 2.59 33.85 -45.33
N ILE A 4 1.56 33.63 -44.54
CA ILE A 4 1.40 32.38 -43.74
C ILE A 4 0.73 31.28 -44.58
N ARG A 5 -0.14 31.64 -45.53
CA ARG A 5 -0.83 30.67 -46.42
C ARG A 5 0.10 29.96 -47.39
N ILE A 6 1.03 30.68 -48.03
CA ILE A 6 1.91 30.07 -49.04
C ILE A 6 2.80 28.95 -48.49
N VAL A 7 3.32 29.10 -47.28
CA VAL A 7 4.17 28.06 -46.61
C VAL A 7 3.35 26.81 -46.29
N SER A 8 2.16 26.98 -45.76
CA SER A 8 1.26 25.86 -45.42
C SER A 8 0.76 25.12 -46.66
N ASP A 9 0.36 25.86 -47.67
CA ASP A 9 -0.21 25.30 -48.91
C ASP A 9 0.88 24.56 -49.72
N VAL A 10 2.09 25.10 -49.78
CA VAL A 10 3.23 24.44 -50.40
C VAL A 10 3.67 23.20 -49.61
N SER A 11 3.74 23.28 -48.30
CA SER A 11 4.09 22.11 -47.45
C SER A 11 3.07 20.97 -47.67
N LEU A 12 1.78 21.30 -47.78
CA LEU A 12 0.72 20.34 -48.08
C LEU A 12 0.85 19.76 -49.49
N ALA A 13 1.05 20.58 -50.49
CA ALA A 13 1.17 20.17 -51.89
C ALA A 13 2.43 19.32 -52.16
N ALA A 14 3.54 19.61 -51.49
CA ALA A 14 4.81 18.91 -51.59
C ALA A 14 4.86 17.55 -50.86
N ARG A 15 3.82 17.25 -50.05
CA ARG A 15 3.81 16.06 -49.22
C ARG A 15 3.83 14.77 -50.04
N GLY A 16 4.81 13.89 -49.72
CA GLY A 16 5.06 12.64 -50.47
C GLY A 16 5.92 12.82 -51.72
N GLN A 17 6.27 14.05 -52.12
CA GLN A 17 7.06 14.36 -53.29
C GLN A 17 8.44 15.00 -52.96
N TRP A 18 8.76 15.19 -51.71
CA TRP A 18 9.95 15.89 -51.25
C TRP A 18 11.26 15.37 -51.87
N PRO A 19 11.53 14.06 -51.95
CA PRO A 19 12.78 13.58 -52.59
C PRO A 19 12.91 14.03 -54.06
N PHE A 20 11.82 14.06 -54.78
CA PHE A 20 11.77 14.55 -56.18
C PHE A 20 11.95 16.09 -56.22
N ILE A 21 11.20 16.82 -55.40
CA ILE A 21 11.24 18.29 -55.36
C ILE A 21 12.65 18.78 -55.05
N LEU A 22 13.28 18.19 -54.02
CA LEU A 22 14.64 18.57 -53.63
C LEU A 22 15.70 18.26 -54.69
N ALA A 23 15.55 17.14 -55.41
CA ALA A 23 16.43 16.77 -56.48
C ALA A 23 16.29 17.71 -57.69
N GLU A 24 15.05 18.05 -58.10
CA GLU A 24 14.77 19.02 -59.18
C GLU A 24 15.28 20.43 -58.87
N LEU A 25 15.29 20.81 -57.57
CA LEU A 25 15.86 22.07 -57.12
C LEU A 25 17.37 21.99 -56.86
N GLY A 26 18.02 20.97 -57.38
CA GLY A 26 19.48 20.83 -57.42
C GLY A 26 20.16 20.28 -56.19
N LEU A 27 19.43 19.73 -55.20
CA LEU A 27 20.02 19.11 -54.05
C LEU A 27 20.39 17.66 -54.31
N SER A 28 21.64 17.30 -54.11
CA SER A 28 22.07 15.89 -54.16
C SER A 28 21.75 15.20 -52.83
N LEU A 29 20.90 14.19 -52.85
CA LEU A 29 20.43 13.48 -51.67
C LEU A 29 20.95 12.04 -51.62
N PRO A 30 21.33 11.51 -50.46
CA PRO A 30 21.58 10.07 -50.33
C PRO A 30 20.30 9.28 -50.52
N LYS A 31 20.40 8.00 -50.85
CA LYS A 31 19.24 7.12 -50.93
C LYS A 31 18.48 7.10 -49.58
N ARG A 32 17.15 7.05 -49.64
CA ARG A 32 16.27 7.08 -48.45
C ARG A 32 16.75 6.10 -47.39
N GLY A 33 16.91 6.59 -46.15
CA GLY A 33 17.39 5.80 -45.01
C GLY A 33 18.89 5.51 -45.00
N GLN A 34 19.68 5.99 -45.98
CA GLN A 34 21.15 5.90 -45.96
C GLN A 34 21.77 7.21 -45.49
N HIS A 35 22.88 7.10 -44.80
CA HIS A 35 23.69 8.24 -44.44
C HIS A 35 24.54 8.71 -45.64
N GLY A 36 24.79 10.00 -45.69
CA GLY A 36 25.62 10.63 -46.71
C GLY A 36 25.98 12.08 -46.44
N PRO A 37 26.54 12.78 -47.44
CA PRO A 37 26.86 14.20 -47.31
C PRO A 37 25.59 15.05 -47.07
N CYS A 38 25.68 16.03 -46.18
CA CYS A 38 24.58 16.95 -45.92
C CYS A 38 24.50 18.00 -47.05
N PRO A 39 23.34 18.19 -47.70
CA PRO A 39 23.17 19.21 -48.72
C PRO A 39 23.42 20.64 -48.28
N ALA A 40 23.29 20.92 -46.96
CA ALA A 40 23.47 22.25 -46.40
C ALA A 40 24.87 22.51 -45.83
N CYS A 41 25.55 21.54 -45.20
CA CYS A 41 26.83 21.74 -44.52
C CYS A 41 27.94 20.78 -44.95
N GLY A 42 27.68 19.91 -45.96
CA GLY A 42 28.69 18.97 -46.45
C GLY A 42 28.94 17.79 -45.51
N GLY A 43 30.20 17.29 -45.51
CA GLY A 43 30.61 16.12 -44.70
C GLY A 43 30.41 14.81 -45.45
N LYS A 44 30.88 13.67 -44.87
CA LYS A 44 30.81 12.38 -45.57
C LYS A 44 29.57 11.55 -45.23
N ASP A 45 29.11 11.54 -43.97
CA ASP A 45 28.13 10.54 -43.48
C ASP A 45 27.25 11.09 -42.33
N ARG A 46 26.98 12.39 -42.35
CA ARG A 46 26.28 13.07 -41.23
C ARG A 46 24.80 13.37 -41.49
N PHE A 47 24.33 13.16 -42.69
CA PHE A 47 22.97 13.48 -43.13
C PHE A 47 22.19 12.23 -43.57
N ARG A 48 20.92 12.17 -43.19
CA ARG A 48 19.97 11.14 -43.61
C ARG A 48 18.60 11.77 -43.90
N LEU A 49 18.04 11.44 -45.05
CA LEU A 49 16.65 11.79 -45.37
C LEU A 49 15.72 10.63 -44.95
N ASP A 50 14.85 10.86 -44.00
CA ASP A 50 13.89 9.87 -43.48
C ASP A 50 12.55 9.93 -44.23
N ASP A 51 12.17 11.12 -44.70
CA ASP A 51 10.89 11.42 -45.35
C ASP A 51 9.69 10.80 -44.62
N LYS A 52 9.65 10.97 -43.28
CA LYS A 52 8.56 10.47 -42.44
C LYS A 52 7.26 11.16 -42.80
N GLU A 53 6.21 10.39 -42.94
CA GLU A 53 4.87 10.85 -43.36
C GLU A 53 4.85 11.64 -44.68
N GLY A 54 5.87 11.47 -45.54
CA GLY A 54 5.99 12.22 -46.77
C GLY A 54 6.32 13.72 -46.63
N ARG A 55 6.81 14.13 -45.45
CA ARG A 55 7.14 15.51 -45.14
C ARG A 55 8.54 15.95 -45.54
N GLY A 56 9.37 15.06 -46.13
CA GLY A 56 10.75 15.33 -46.42
C GLY A 56 11.61 15.47 -45.19
N THR A 57 11.28 14.78 -44.09
CA THR A 57 12.00 14.90 -42.83
C THR A 57 13.43 14.39 -42.97
N TRP A 58 14.36 15.09 -42.38
CA TRP A 58 15.79 14.81 -42.43
C TRP A 58 16.46 15.05 -41.08
N ILE A 59 17.62 14.45 -40.87
CA ILE A 59 18.49 14.68 -39.73
C ILE A 59 19.94 14.80 -40.22
N CYS A 60 20.67 15.74 -39.62
CA CYS A 60 22.12 15.93 -39.77
C CYS A 60 22.75 16.20 -38.42
N SER A 61 23.83 15.50 -38.07
CA SER A 61 24.49 15.62 -36.76
C SER A 61 25.07 17.04 -36.50
N GLN A 62 25.22 17.88 -37.52
CA GLN A 62 25.69 19.27 -37.41
C GLN A 62 24.59 20.31 -37.61
N CYS A 63 23.68 20.08 -38.57
CA CYS A 63 22.61 21.05 -38.89
C CYS A 63 21.32 20.88 -38.10
N GLY A 64 21.18 19.78 -37.32
CA GLY A 64 19.95 19.41 -36.65
C GLY A 64 18.99 18.64 -37.52
N ALA A 65 17.69 18.74 -37.23
CA ALA A 65 16.64 18.05 -37.98
C ALA A 65 15.59 19.05 -38.51
N GLY A 66 14.78 18.60 -39.46
CA GLY A 66 13.75 19.44 -40.06
C GLY A 66 12.91 18.69 -41.10
N ASP A 67 12.09 19.44 -41.85
CA ASP A 67 11.30 18.97 -42.96
C ASP A 67 11.89 19.38 -44.32
N GLY A 68 11.27 18.97 -45.43
CA GLY A 68 11.80 19.24 -46.77
C GLY A 68 11.93 20.73 -47.09
N LEU A 69 11.04 21.56 -46.58
CA LEU A 69 11.09 22.99 -46.79
C LEU A 69 12.24 23.65 -46.02
N THR A 70 12.44 23.23 -44.77
CA THR A 70 13.58 23.70 -43.95
C THR A 70 14.92 23.22 -44.48
N LEU A 71 14.99 22.03 -45.10
CA LEU A 71 16.21 21.57 -45.78
C LEU A 71 16.53 22.45 -46.97
N LEU A 72 15.56 22.72 -47.83
CA LEU A 72 15.75 23.57 -48.98
C LEU A 72 16.19 24.98 -48.58
N ALA A 73 15.52 25.58 -47.61
CA ALA A 73 15.87 26.91 -47.10
C ALA A 73 17.32 26.96 -46.56
N LYS A 74 17.76 25.96 -45.79
CA LYS A 74 19.13 25.87 -45.29
C LYS A 74 20.16 25.63 -46.37
N ALA A 75 19.89 24.73 -47.32
CA ALA A 75 20.82 24.36 -48.34
C ALA A 75 21.01 25.49 -49.41
N THR A 76 19.99 26.32 -49.62
CA THR A 76 20.04 27.43 -50.57
C THR A 76 20.32 28.80 -49.94
N HIS A 77 20.47 28.83 -48.60
CA HIS A 77 20.64 30.08 -47.80
C HIS A 77 19.48 31.08 -48.00
N LYS A 78 18.27 30.58 -48.20
CA LYS A 78 17.06 31.39 -48.42
C LYS A 78 16.16 31.37 -47.20
N SER A 79 15.24 32.33 -47.09
CA SER A 79 14.16 32.27 -46.09
C SER A 79 13.18 31.14 -46.44
N THR A 80 12.47 30.62 -45.43
CA THR A 80 11.45 29.58 -45.63
C THR A 80 10.36 30.04 -46.64
N LYS A 81 10.11 31.35 -46.71
CA LYS A 81 9.12 31.94 -47.62
C LYS A 81 9.64 31.89 -49.08
N GLU A 82 10.87 32.22 -49.32
CA GLU A 82 11.51 32.16 -50.65
C GLU A 82 11.64 30.70 -51.12
N ALA A 83 12.02 29.81 -50.25
CA ALA A 83 12.06 28.38 -50.52
C ALA A 83 10.64 27.85 -50.86
N ALA A 84 9.60 28.31 -50.13
CA ALA A 84 8.22 27.95 -50.47
C ALA A 84 7.79 28.47 -51.81
N GLN A 85 8.21 29.67 -52.24
CA GLN A 85 7.91 30.22 -53.56
C GLN A 85 8.54 29.42 -54.68
N GLU A 86 9.77 28.93 -54.51
CA GLU A 86 10.43 28.07 -55.50
C GLU A 86 9.71 26.74 -55.63
N VAL A 87 9.34 26.10 -54.50
CA VAL A 87 8.56 24.87 -54.53
C VAL A 87 7.16 25.11 -55.17
N ALA A 88 6.51 26.25 -54.85
CA ALA A 88 5.23 26.62 -55.49
C ALA A 88 5.35 26.75 -57.01
N THR A 89 6.42 27.36 -57.51
CA THR A 89 6.70 27.50 -58.94
C THR A 89 6.91 26.14 -59.61
N LEU A 90 7.69 25.25 -58.96
CA LEU A 90 7.96 23.91 -59.48
C LEU A 90 6.68 23.05 -59.53
N LEU A 91 5.80 23.21 -58.51
CA LEU A 91 4.54 22.48 -58.42
C LEU A 91 3.41 23.14 -59.23
N GLY A 92 3.66 24.24 -59.94
CA GLY A 92 2.67 24.95 -60.78
C GLY A 92 1.52 25.55 -59.97
N LEU A 93 1.78 25.97 -58.72
CA LEU A 93 0.76 26.58 -57.86
C LEU A 93 0.53 28.03 -58.27
N SER A 94 -0.76 28.45 -58.41
CA SER A 94 -1.09 29.81 -58.78
C SER A 94 -0.80 30.80 -57.65
N PRO A 95 -0.56 32.08 -57.94
CA PRO A 95 -0.30 33.11 -56.93
C PRO A 95 -1.44 33.30 -55.90
N ASP A 96 -2.68 32.93 -56.28
CA ASP A 96 -3.87 33.08 -55.43
C ASP A 96 -4.16 31.84 -54.58
N GLY A 97 -3.29 30.81 -54.60
CA GLY A 97 -3.40 29.58 -53.85
C GLY A 97 -4.16 28.45 -54.59
N LEU A 98 -4.33 27.31 -53.97
CA LEU A 98 -5.07 26.15 -54.48
C LEU A 98 -6.58 26.38 -54.39
N ASP A 99 -7.36 25.91 -55.37
CA ASP A 99 -8.82 25.84 -55.27
C ASP A 99 -9.23 24.93 -54.10
N ALA A 100 -10.33 25.26 -53.45
CA ALA A 100 -10.78 24.54 -52.23
C ALA A 100 -10.96 23.03 -52.47
N ASN A 101 -11.37 22.63 -53.69
CA ASN A 101 -11.52 21.21 -54.05
C ASN A 101 -10.15 20.52 -54.26
N GLU A 102 -9.18 21.22 -54.83
CA GLU A 102 -7.80 20.71 -54.94
C GLU A 102 -7.11 20.60 -53.60
N VAL A 103 -7.30 21.57 -52.69
CA VAL A 103 -6.81 21.52 -51.32
C VAL A 103 -7.40 20.34 -50.57
N ALA A 104 -8.72 20.10 -50.70
CA ALA A 104 -9.39 18.95 -50.09
C ALA A 104 -8.89 17.61 -50.66
N ALA A 105 -8.74 17.49 -51.97
CA ALA A 105 -8.22 16.27 -52.62
C ALA A 105 -6.77 15.96 -52.22
N ARG A 106 -5.90 16.98 -52.17
CA ARG A 106 -4.50 16.86 -51.77
C ARG A 106 -4.38 16.54 -50.24
N ARG A 107 -5.24 17.14 -49.42
CA ARG A 107 -5.32 16.82 -47.98
C ARG A 107 -5.73 15.36 -47.75
N GLN A 108 -6.75 14.89 -48.46
CA GLN A 108 -7.20 13.51 -48.39
C GLN A 108 -6.10 12.52 -48.83
N ASN A 109 -5.38 12.82 -49.93
CA ASN A 109 -4.25 12.01 -50.39
C ASN A 109 -3.10 12.01 -49.35
N ALA A 110 -2.77 13.18 -48.75
CA ALA A 110 -1.76 13.30 -47.70
C ALA A 110 -2.16 12.50 -46.44
N GLU A 111 -3.44 12.52 -46.05
CA GLU A 111 -3.97 11.73 -44.95
C GLU A 111 -3.89 10.21 -45.24
N GLN A 112 -4.21 9.79 -46.46
CA GLN A 112 -4.08 8.38 -46.90
C GLN A 112 -2.63 7.90 -46.89
N VAL A 113 -1.69 8.71 -47.38
CA VAL A 113 -0.24 8.38 -47.36
C VAL A 113 0.26 8.28 -45.89
N ALA A 114 -0.15 9.23 -45.05
CA ALA A 114 0.20 9.19 -43.65
C ALA A 114 -0.43 7.99 -42.89
N ALA A 115 -1.68 7.67 -43.18
CA ALA A 115 -2.37 6.51 -42.62
C ALA A 115 -1.70 5.19 -43.01
N LYS A 116 -1.37 5.07 -44.31
CA LYS A 116 -0.64 3.90 -44.81
C LYS A 116 0.75 3.75 -44.15
N ALA A 117 1.49 4.84 -44.01
CA ALA A 117 2.80 4.84 -43.37
C ALA A 117 2.70 4.42 -41.88
N ARG A 118 1.67 4.88 -41.16
CA ARG A 118 1.39 4.45 -39.78
C ARG A 118 1.03 2.97 -39.69
N GLN A 119 0.21 2.50 -40.61
CA GLN A 119 -0.19 1.10 -40.71
C GLN A 119 1.03 0.18 -40.97
N ASP A 120 1.92 0.58 -41.87
CA ASP A 120 3.14 -0.16 -42.19
C ASP A 120 4.11 -0.16 -40.98
N GLU A 121 4.23 0.96 -40.27
CA GLU A 121 5.02 1.05 -39.04
C GLU A 121 4.45 0.16 -37.92
N GLU A 122 3.13 0.20 -37.68
CA GLU A 122 2.49 -0.68 -36.72
C GLU A 122 2.67 -2.16 -37.06
N LYS A 123 2.55 -2.51 -38.33
CA LYS A 123 2.76 -3.87 -38.81
C LYS A 123 4.21 -4.33 -38.58
N ALA A 124 5.18 -3.45 -38.80
CA ALA A 124 6.58 -3.71 -38.51
C ALA A 124 6.84 -3.89 -37.01
N LYS A 125 6.26 -3.03 -36.15
CA LYS A 125 6.31 -3.16 -34.68
C LYS A 125 5.73 -4.48 -34.23
N ARG A 126 4.52 -4.85 -34.67
CA ARG A 126 3.90 -6.14 -34.31
C ARG A 126 4.76 -7.34 -34.69
N LYS A 127 5.36 -7.31 -35.91
CA LYS A 127 6.27 -8.36 -36.35
C LYS A 127 7.53 -8.45 -35.48
N ALA A 128 8.07 -7.31 -35.10
CA ALA A 128 9.24 -7.26 -34.20
C ALA A 128 8.90 -7.76 -32.81
N CYS A 129 7.75 -7.41 -32.22
CA CYS A 129 7.27 -7.92 -30.94
C CYS A 129 7.11 -9.45 -30.96
N THR A 130 6.48 -10.00 -31.99
CA THR A 130 6.32 -11.47 -32.14
C THR A 130 7.69 -12.15 -32.23
N ARG A 131 8.63 -11.58 -32.97
CA ARG A 131 9.98 -12.12 -33.08
C ARG A 131 10.76 -11.98 -31.75
N ALA A 132 10.62 -10.86 -31.05
CA ALA A 132 11.20 -10.66 -29.71
C ALA A 132 10.71 -11.73 -28.73
N ALA A 133 9.41 -11.99 -28.69
CA ALA A 133 8.81 -13.02 -27.85
C ALA A 133 9.33 -14.43 -28.21
N SER A 134 9.48 -14.75 -29.49
CA SER A 134 10.08 -16.02 -29.91
C SER A 134 11.53 -16.16 -29.48
N ILE A 135 12.35 -15.11 -29.62
CA ILE A 135 13.75 -15.12 -29.19
C ILE A 135 13.83 -15.29 -27.67
N MET A 136 13.02 -14.55 -26.90
CA MET A 136 12.98 -14.67 -25.45
C MET A 136 12.53 -16.07 -24.97
N GLY A 137 11.64 -16.71 -25.71
CA GLY A 137 11.22 -18.10 -25.43
C GLY A 137 12.34 -19.14 -25.56
N ASP A 138 13.36 -18.86 -26.39
CA ASP A 138 14.54 -19.71 -26.56
C ASP A 138 15.72 -19.31 -25.67
N CYS A 139 15.57 -18.26 -24.84
CA CYS A 139 16.63 -17.79 -23.94
C CYS A 139 16.62 -18.53 -22.60
N VAL A 140 17.79 -18.62 -21.98
CA VAL A 140 17.96 -19.09 -20.61
C VAL A 140 18.81 -18.09 -19.82
N LYS A 141 18.59 -18.02 -18.51
CA LYS A 141 19.47 -17.26 -17.62
C LYS A 141 20.83 -17.93 -17.55
N GLY A 142 21.86 -17.23 -17.97
CA GLY A 142 23.23 -17.72 -18.02
C GLY A 142 24.26 -16.62 -17.94
N ARG A 143 25.52 -17.03 -17.86
CA ARG A 143 26.68 -16.12 -17.94
C ARG A 143 26.91 -15.74 -19.41
N SER A 144 27.01 -14.45 -19.68
CA SER A 144 27.32 -13.93 -21.00
C SER A 144 28.82 -13.64 -21.16
N PRO A 145 29.48 -14.08 -22.26
CA PRO A 145 30.85 -13.71 -22.54
C PRO A 145 31.05 -12.19 -22.61
N TYR A 146 30.11 -11.45 -23.16
CA TYR A 146 30.13 -9.99 -23.17
C TYR A 146 30.17 -9.38 -21.76
N LEU A 147 29.32 -9.87 -20.82
CA LEU A 147 29.31 -9.39 -19.45
C LEU A 147 30.60 -9.75 -18.71
N SER A 148 31.21 -10.87 -19.04
CA SER A 148 32.54 -11.25 -18.54
C SER A 148 33.63 -10.27 -18.98
N LEU A 149 33.59 -9.81 -20.24
CA LEU A 149 34.47 -8.75 -20.75
C LEU A 149 34.21 -7.41 -20.04
N LYS A 150 32.98 -7.17 -19.58
CA LYS A 150 32.61 -5.99 -18.81
C LYS A 150 32.82 -6.13 -17.28
N HIS A 151 33.62 -7.12 -16.87
CA HIS A 151 33.91 -7.44 -15.46
C HIS A 151 32.68 -7.72 -14.59
N LEU A 152 31.63 -8.30 -15.20
CA LEU A 152 30.37 -8.72 -14.57
C LEU A 152 30.11 -10.24 -14.74
N PRO A 153 31.10 -11.14 -14.44
CA PRO A 153 31.02 -12.54 -14.80
C PRO A 153 29.95 -13.31 -14.03
N ASP A 154 29.57 -12.85 -12.86
CA ASP A 154 28.59 -13.51 -11.98
C ASP A 154 27.15 -13.02 -12.19
N TRP A 155 26.94 -11.99 -13.02
CA TRP A 155 25.64 -11.51 -13.37
C TRP A 155 24.96 -12.43 -14.39
N LEU A 156 23.84 -13.05 -13.97
CA LEU A 156 23.05 -13.93 -14.82
C LEU A 156 22.04 -13.13 -15.65
N ALA A 157 22.13 -13.24 -16.96
CA ALA A 157 21.27 -12.53 -17.89
C ALA A 157 20.69 -13.52 -18.94
N ASP A 158 19.69 -13.07 -19.71
CA ASP A 158 19.14 -13.89 -20.78
C ASP A 158 20.15 -14.08 -21.90
N THR A 159 20.44 -15.31 -22.25
CA THR A 159 21.36 -15.70 -23.33
C THR A 159 20.67 -16.63 -24.31
N ASN A 160 20.93 -16.43 -25.62
CA ASN A 160 20.35 -17.28 -26.65
C ASN A 160 20.95 -18.68 -26.62
N GLN A 161 20.11 -19.68 -26.89
CA GLN A 161 20.54 -21.07 -27.02
C GLN A 161 20.84 -21.46 -28.45
N THR A 162 20.35 -20.73 -29.45
CA THR A 162 20.53 -20.99 -30.87
C THR A 162 21.07 -19.76 -31.59
N LEU A 163 21.66 -19.96 -32.77
CA LEU A 163 22.18 -18.85 -33.60
C LEU A 163 21.04 -17.90 -34.02
N ILE A 164 21.15 -16.62 -33.64
CA ILE A 164 20.24 -15.56 -34.11
C ILE A 164 20.89 -14.78 -35.25
N ARG A 165 20.15 -14.57 -36.34
CA ARG A 165 20.58 -13.73 -37.47
C ARG A 165 19.74 -12.46 -37.51
N GLU A 166 20.42 -11.29 -37.44
CA GLU A 166 19.75 -9.99 -37.52
C GLU A 166 20.61 -8.98 -38.29
N ALA A 167 19.99 -8.26 -39.21
CA ALA A 167 20.60 -7.19 -39.97
C ALA A 167 21.99 -7.54 -40.55
N ARG A 168 22.14 -8.72 -41.17
CA ARG A 168 23.39 -9.29 -41.72
C ARG A 168 24.49 -9.59 -40.69
N HIS A 169 24.13 -9.61 -39.37
CA HIS A 169 25.03 -10.01 -38.30
C HIS A 169 24.54 -11.33 -37.67
N ASN A 170 25.50 -12.15 -37.19
CA ASN A 170 25.23 -13.44 -36.57
C ASN A 170 25.53 -13.32 -35.09
N PHE A 171 24.53 -13.65 -34.25
CA PHE A 171 24.67 -13.72 -32.80
C PHE A 171 24.78 -15.20 -32.43
N PRO A 172 25.99 -15.71 -32.09
CA PRO A 172 26.19 -17.12 -31.74
C PRO A 172 25.50 -17.48 -30.44
N GLN A 173 25.41 -18.75 -30.12
CA GLN A 173 24.95 -19.23 -28.80
C GLN A 173 25.73 -18.57 -27.67
N GLY A 174 25.04 -18.17 -26.61
CA GLY A 174 25.61 -17.45 -25.46
C GLY A 174 25.68 -15.92 -25.64
N SER A 175 25.22 -15.38 -26.78
CA SER A 175 25.04 -13.92 -26.93
C SER A 175 23.99 -13.41 -25.95
N LEU A 176 24.22 -12.19 -25.44
CA LEU A 176 23.32 -11.53 -24.52
C LEU A 176 22.05 -11.04 -25.24
N VAL A 177 20.90 -11.32 -24.67
CA VAL A 177 19.61 -10.88 -25.13
C VAL A 177 18.93 -10.03 -24.06
N ILE A 178 18.72 -8.75 -24.34
CA ILE A 178 18.12 -7.81 -23.40
C ILE A 178 16.71 -7.49 -23.83
N PRO A 179 15.68 -7.94 -23.09
CA PRO A 179 14.30 -7.61 -23.39
C PRO A 179 14.04 -6.13 -23.11
N LEU A 180 13.34 -5.47 -24.03
CA LEU A 180 12.95 -4.07 -23.91
C LEU A 180 11.44 -3.98 -23.82
N THR A 181 10.97 -3.33 -22.77
CA THR A 181 9.54 -3.13 -22.50
C THR A 181 9.16 -1.66 -22.68
N ASP A 182 7.88 -1.40 -22.87
CA ASP A 182 7.28 -0.06 -22.82
C ASP A 182 6.81 0.30 -21.41
N GLU A 183 6.13 1.44 -21.28
CA GLU A 183 5.59 1.93 -20.00
C GLU A 183 4.52 1.00 -19.37
N HIS A 184 3.96 0.07 -20.13
CA HIS A 184 2.98 -0.93 -19.70
C HIS A 184 3.58 -2.33 -19.50
N ASP A 185 4.91 -2.45 -19.43
CA ASP A 185 5.68 -3.70 -19.33
C ASP A 185 5.45 -4.68 -20.49
N GLN A 186 4.95 -4.18 -21.65
CA GLN A 186 4.80 -5.00 -22.83
C GLN A 186 6.14 -5.13 -23.56
N LEU A 187 6.54 -6.36 -23.89
CA LEU A 187 7.75 -6.61 -24.69
C LEU A 187 7.60 -6.01 -26.07
N VAL A 188 8.41 -5.00 -26.40
CA VAL A 188 8.33 -4.26 -27.68
C VAL A 188 9.54 -4.46 -28.58
N ASN A 189 10.68 -4.91 -28.01
CA ASN A 189 11.90 -5.17 -28.74
C ASN A 189 12.85 -6.06 -27.94
N VAL A 190 13.98 -6.45 -28.52
CA VAL A 190 15.17 -6.93 -27.82
C VAL A 190 16.41 -6.26 -28.39
N GLN A 191 17.42 -6.02 -27.53
CA GLN A 191 18.76 -5.74 -27.99
C GLN A 191 19.61 -7.00 -27.87
N LEU A 192 20.27 -7.35 -28.96
CA LEU A 192 21.20 -8.48 -29.05
C LEU A 192 22.63 -7.95 -28.95
N ILE A 193 23.47 -8.58 -28.12
CA ILE A 193 24.90 -8.23 -27.99
C ILE A 193 25.69 -9.53 -28.11
N ASP A 194 26.59 -9.56 -29.09
CA ASP A 194 27.46 -10.70 -29.30
C ASP A 194 28.63 -10.75 -28.29
N PRO A 195 29.41 -11.85 -28.24
CA PRO A 195 30.58 -11.94 -27.37
C PRO A 195 31.62 -10.87 -27.56
N GLN A 196 31.69 -10.21 -28.73
CA GLN A 196 32.62 -9.15 -29.05
C GLN A 196 32.08 -7.76 -28.75
N GLY A 197 30.82 -7.64 -28.33
CA GLY A 197 30.17 -6.38 -27.95
C GLY A 197 29.41 -5.69 -29.08
N GLU A 198 29.27 -6.32 -30.26
CA GLU A 198 28.47 -5.77 -31.34
C GLU A 198 26.97 -5.83 -30.98
N LYS A 199 26.30 -4.67 -31.08
CA LYS A 199 24.92 -4.47 -30.62
C LYS A 199 23.96 -4.28 -31.78
N ARG A 200 22.80 -4.97 -31.77
CA ARG A 200 21.72 -4.77 -32.74
C ARG A 200 20.35 -4.86 -32.07
N TYR A 201 19.42 -4.06 -32.57
CA TYR A 201 18.00 -4.19 -32.27
C TYR A 201 17.30 -4.95 -33.38
N LEU A 202 16.16 -5.55 -33.09
CA LEU A 202 15.30 -6.12 -34.16
C LEU A 202 14.78 -5.01 -35.08
N ALA A 203 14.84 -5.28 -36.37
CA ALA A 203 14.38 -4.33 -37.37
C ALA A 203 12.87 -4.05 -37.25
N GLY A 204 12.50 -2.78 -37.22
CA GLY A 204 11.12 -2.33 -37.04
C GLY A 204 10.59 -2.36 -35.61
N GLY A 205 11.36 -2.86 -34.60
CA GLY A 205 10.98 -2.81 -33.19
C GLY A 205 11.03 -1.40 -32.61
N GLN A 206 10.19 -1.15 -31.61
CA GLN A 206 10.16 0.15 -30.92
C GLN A 206 11.48 0.39 -30.19
N LYS A 207 11.98 1.64 -30.27
CA LYS A 207 13.16 2.10 -29.52
C LYS A 207 12.82 3.28 -28.61
N ALA A 208 12.09 4.26 -29.13
CA ALA A 208 11.69 5.43 -28.36
C ALA A 208 10.76 5.04 -27.20
N GLY A 209 11.15 5.37 -25.98
CA GLY A 209 10.44 5.01 -24.76
C GLY A 209 10.52 3.53 -24.37
N ALA A 210 11.30 2.70 -25.08
CA ALA A 210 11.56 1.32 -24.68
C ALA A 210 12.81 1.25 -23.79
N PHE A 211 12.75 0.44 -22.75
CA PHE A 211 13.81 0.31 -21.75
C PHE A 211 13.92 -1.12 -21.22
N HIS A 212 15.05 -1.41 -20.59
CA HIS A 212 15.19 -2.59 -19.73
C HIS A 212 15.22 -2.15 -18.26
N ARG A 213 14.43 -2.80 -17.40
CA ARG A 213 14.33 -2.46 -15.99
C ARG A 213 15.00 -3.52 -15.12
N LEU A 214 16.02 -3.13 -14.37
CA LEU A 214 16.63 -3.92 -13.31
C LEU A 214 15.91 -3.58 -12.01
N THR A 215 15.14 -4.52 -11.48
CA THR A 215 14.34 -4.31 -10.25
C THR A 215 15.26 -4.33 -9.03
N GLY A 216 15.16 -3.31 -8.18
CA GLY A 216 15.93 -3.14 -6.95
C GLY A 216 15.11 -2.48 -5.86
N GLY A 217 15.76 -1.79 -4.92
CA GLY A 217 15.13 -1.04 -3.84
C GLY A 217 14.42 0.23 -4.32
N LEU A 218 14.01 1.05 -3.35
CA LEU A 218 13.18 2.26 -3.56
C LEU A 218 13.87 3.39 -4.35
N ARG A 219 15.19 3.41 -4.38
CA ARG A 219 15.93 4.41 -5.18
C ARG A 219 15.85 4.02 -6.65
N VAL A 220 15.72 5.04 -7.50
CA VAL A 220 15.63 4.86 -8.94
C VAL A 220 16.79 5.55 -9.61
N ALA A 221 17.45 4.83 -10.51
CA ALA A 221 18.47 5.38 -11.38
C ALA A 221 18.14 5.09 -12.84
N ILE A 222 18.61 5.95 -13.74
CA ILE A 222 18.51 5.77 -15.19
C ILE A 222 19.89 5.89 -15.79
N CYS A 223 20.23 5.00 -16.68
CA CYS A 223 21.50 5.03 -17.39
C CYS A 223 21.31 4.75 -18.89
N GLU A 224 22.35 4.98 -19.68
CA GLU A 224 22.32 4.71 -21.11
C GLU A 224 22.42 3.22 -21.40
N GLY A 225 23.46 2.53 -20.91
CA GLY A 225 23.80 1.17 -21.28
C GLY A 225 23.37 0.10 -20.30
N TYR A 226 23.23 -1.17 -20.75
CA TYR A 226 22.89 -2.28 -19.88
C TYR A 226 24.01 -2.64 -18.88
N ALA A 227 25.28 -2.71 -19.32
CA ALA A 227 26.41 -3.03 -18.44
C ALA A 227 26.60 -1.93 -17.38
N THR A 228 26.46 -0.66 -17.78
CA THR A 228 26.41 0.51 -16.90
C THR A 228 25.30 0.35 -15.86
N GLY A 229 24.10 -0.04 -16.31
CA GLY A 229 22.95 -0.27 -15.42
C GLY A 229 23.17 -1.38 -14.41
N VAL A 230 23.78 -2.48 -14.82
CA VAL A 230 24.14 -3.58 -13.88
C VAL A 230 25.13 -3.09 -12.84
N SER A 231 26.17 -2.33 -13.22
CA SER A 231 27.15 -1.77 -12.28
C SER A 231 26.50 -0.82 -11.27
N VAL A 232 25.64 0.07 -11.73
CA VAL A 232 24.86 1.00 -10.88
C VAL A 232 23.95 0.23 -9.95
N HIS A 233 23.25 -0.79 -10.44
CA HIS A 233 22.37 -1.65 -9.64
C HIS A 233 23.14 -2.39 -8.54
N LEU A 234 24.24 -3.06 -8.89
CA LEU A 234 25.08 -3.77 -7.92
C LEU A 234 25.67 -2.85 -6.86
N ALA A 235 26.11 -1.64 -7.26
CA ALA A 235 26.71 -0.67 -6.35
C ALA A 235 25.68 -0.09 -5.36
N THR A 236 24.47 0.19 -5.81
CA THR A 236 23.50 1.01 -5.07
C THR A 236 22.30 0.23 -4.54
N GLY A 237 22.02 -0.94 -5.11
CA GLY A 237 20.75 -1.66 -4.88
C GLY A 237 19.51 -0.96 -5.45
N ALA A 238 19.70 0.09 -6.27
CA ALA A 238 18.59 0.86 -6.85
C ALA A 238 17.85 0.08 -7.96
N THR A 239 16.60 0.41 -8.20
CA THR A 239 15.92 0.07 -9.44
C THR A 239 16.53 0.88 -10.58
N VAL A 240 17.00 0.23 -11.67
CA VAL A 240 17.69 0.91 -12.75
C VAL A 240 16.94 0.73 -14.07
N TYR A 241 16.67 1.85 -14.73
CA TYR A 241 16.12 1.90 -16.08
C TYR A 241 17.27 2.08 -17.08
N CYS A 242 17.53 1.09 -17.88
CA CYS A 242 18.53 1.17 -18.97
C CYS A 242 17.82 1.66 -20.23
N ALA A 243 18.14 2.88 -20.66
CA ALA A 243 17.53 3.51 -21.84
C ALA A 243 18.05 2.96 -23.16
N MET A 244 19.17 2.25 -23.14
CA MET A 244 19.85 1.56 -24.23
C MET A 244 20.42 2.48 -25.33
N ASP A 245 20.23 3.81 -25.24
CA ASP A 245 20.70 4.81 -26.19
C ASP A 245 20.60 6.21 -25.55
N ALA A 246 21.61 7.07 -25.72
CA ALA A 246 21.63 8.44 -25.18
C ALA A 246 20.42 9.28 -25.64
N SER A 247 19.97 9.08 -26.88
CA SER A 247 18.81 9.81 -27.42
C SER A 247 17.47 9.40 -26.80
N ASN A 248 17.43 8.27 -26.09
CA ASN A 248 16.25 7.73 -25.44
C ASN A 248 16.19 8.05 -23.93
N LEU A 249 17.24 8.61 -23.35
CA LEU A 249 17.33 8.94 -21.93
C LEU A 249 16.16 9.82 -21.45
N LEU A 250 15.86 10.89 -22.19
CA LEU A 250 14.76 11.80 -21.86
C LEU A 250 13.41 11.06 -21.82
N ALA A 251 13.08 10.29 -22.87
CA ALA A 251 11.82 9.57 -22.92
C ALA A 251 11.66 8.54 -21.80
N VAL A 252 12.76 7.82 -21.48
CA VAL A 252 12.78 6.84 -20.39
C VAL A 252 12.72 7.53 -19.04
N ALA A 253 13.36 8.69 -18.88
CA ALA A 253 13.29 9.49 -17.65
C ALA A 253 11.85 9.95 -17.35
N GLU A 254 11.14 10.45 -18.36
CA GLU A 254 9.73 10.82 -18.21
C GLU A 254 8.84 9.62 -17.86
N ILE A 255 9.08 8.44 -18.44
CA ILE A 255 8.37 7.21 -18.11
C ILE A 255 8.68 6.79 -16.66
N ALA A 256 9.96 6.74 -16.28
CA ALA A 256 10.36 6.39 -14.93
C ALA A 256 9.76 7.34 -13.89
N LYS A 257 9.72 8.64 -14.17
CA LYS A 257 9.09 9.64 -13.30
C LYS A 257 7.59 9.39 -13.12
N ARG A 258 6.87 9.05 -14.20
CA ARG A 258 5.46 8.70 -14.11
C ARG A 258 5.21 7.41 -13.34
N ARG A 259 6.10 6.42 -13.46
CA ARG A 259 5.94 5.09 -12.85
C ARG A 259 6.37 5.04 -11.40
N GLU A 260 7.48 5.68 -11.05
CA GLU A 260 8.12 5.55 -9.73
C GLU A 260 7.77 6.72 -8.77
N GLY A 261 7.07 7.74 -9.25
CA GLY A 261 6.56 8.83 -8.41
C GLY A 261 7.56 9.95 -8.11
N ALA A 262 7.44 10.54 -6.90
CA ALA A 262 8.08 11.81 -6.56
C ALA A 262 9.52 11.71 -6.02
N GLU A 263 10.07 10.53 -5.80
CA GLU A 263 11.46 10.36 -5.34
C GLU A 263 12.45 10.93 -6.37
N PRO A 264 13.56 11.57 -5.94
CA PRO A 264 14.52 12.07 -6.89
C PRO A 264 15.15 10.90 -7.65
N ILE A 265 14.92 10.90 -8.97
CA ILE A 265 15.51 9.91 -9.87
C ILE A 265 16.91 10.37 -10.26
N LEU A 266 17.88 9.47 -10.14
CA LEU A 266 19.26 9.74 -10.52
C LEU A 266 19.48 9.39 -12.01
N ILE A 267 19.99 10.34 -12.78
CA ILE A 267 20.51 10.04 -14.11
C ILE A 267 22.00 9.74 -13.95
N ALA A 268 22.34 8.45 -14.01
CA ALA A 268 23.72 7.97 -14.03
C ALA A 268 24.25 8.06 -15.48
N GLY A 269 24.69 9.25 -15.85
CA GLY A 269 25.11 9.56 -17.20
C GLY A 269 26.53 9.11 -17.51
N ASP A 270 26.88 9.10 -18.80
CA ASP A 270 28.21 8.81 -19.29
C ASP A 270 29.03 10.11 -19.40
N ASN A 271 30.33 10.05 -19.11
CA ASN A 271 31.27 11.17 -19.24
C ASN A 271 32.08 11.05 -20.51
N ASP A 272 31.56 11.61 -21.61
CA ASP A 272 32.24 11.63 -22.92
C ASP A 272 33.22 12.80 -23.07
N ALA A 273 34.00 13.12 -22.03
CA ALA A 273 34.90 14.27 -22.02
C ALA A 273 35.94 14.26 -23.17
N HIS A 274 36.15 13.12 -23.81
CA HIS A 274 36.98 12.98 -24.99
C HIS A 274 36.31 13.42 -26.31
N ILE A 275 35.02 13.72 -26.29
CA ILE A 275 34.24 14.21 -27.42
C ILE A 275 33.84 15.66 -27.17
N ASP A 276 34.02 16.52 -28.21
CA ASP A 276 33.66 17.93 -28.11
C ASP A 276 32.18 18.12 -27.72
N GLY A 277 31.95 18.92 -26.68
CA GLY A 277 30.62 19.16 -26.14
C GLY A 277 30.04 18.07 -25.22
N ASN A 278 30.82 17.04 -24.85
CA ASN A 278 30.45 15.95 -23.94
C ASN A 278 28.96 15.48 -24.09
N PRO A 279 28.61 14.79 -25.17
CA PRO A 279 27.21 14.49 -25.51
C PRO A 279 26.49 13.62 -24.49
N GLY A 280 27.19 12.71 -23.80
CA GLY A 280 26.62 11.89 -22.71
C GLY A 280 26.18 12.76 -21.54
N GLN A 281 27.04 13.66 -21.08
CA GLN A 281 26.71 14.64 -20.05
C GLN A 281 25.54 15.55 -20.47
N ALA A 282 25.56 16.06 -21.71
CA ALA A 282 24.52 16.96 -22.21
C ALA A 282 23.16 16.29 -22.23
N LYS A 283 23.07 15.01 -22.63
CA LYS A 283 21.83 14.24 -22.66
C LYS A 283 21.36 13.84 -21.27
N ALA A 284 22.28 13.50 -20.39
CA ALA A 284 21.96 13.22 -18.98
C ALA A 284 21.42 14.49 -18.29
N GLN A 285 22.01 15.66 -18.55
CA GLN A 285 21.53 16.93 -18.00
C GLN A 285 20.17 17.34 -18.56
N GLU A 286 19.91 17.12 -19.86
CA GLU A 286 18.61 17.35 -20.49
C GLU A 286 17.52 16.50 -19.79
N ALA A 287 17.78 15.20 -19.62
CA ALA A 287 16.88 14.28 -18.98
C ALA A 287 16.64 14.61 -17.49
N ALA A 288 17.71 14.89 -16.74
CA ALA A 288 17.61 15.27 -15.33
C ALA A 288 16.79 16.56 -15.15
N THR A 289 17.05 17.57 -15.97
CA THR A 289 16.31 18.85 -15.91
C THR A 289 14.83 18.66 -16.20
N ALA A 290 14.47 17.85 -17.18
CA ALA A 290 13.08 17.63 -17.59
C ALA A 290 12.23 16.97 -16.48
N ILE A 291 12.82 16.08 -15.68
CA ILE A 291 12.11 15.36 -14.63
C ILE A 291 12.32 15.94 -13.22
N GLY A 292 13.16 16.96 -13.08
CA GLY A 292 13.61 17.45 -11.78
C GLY A 292 14.43 16.40 -11.02
N GLY A 293 15.17 15.57 -11.76
CA GLY A 293 16.03 14.51 -11.23
C GLY A 293 17.43 14.97 -10.96
N LEU A 294 18.26 14.04 -10.50
CA LEU A 294 19.66 14.21 -10.19
C LEU A 294 20.54 13.76 -11.33
N ILE A 295 21.76 14.28 -11.40
CA ILE A 295 22.75 13.78 -12.33
C ILE A 295 23.99 13.30 -11.56
N CYS A 296 24.56 12.20 -12.01
CA CYS A 296 25.83 11.68 -11.52
C CYS A 296 26.65 11.22 -12.72
N LEU A 297 27.87 11.68 -12.79
CA LEU A 297 28.84 11.31 -13.85
C LEU A 297 30.10 10.73 -13.20
N PRO A 298 30.78 9.77 -13.84
CA PRO A 298 32.11 9.38 -13.41
C PRO A 298 33.06 10.58 -13.45
N ASP A 299 33.99 10.68 -12.50
CA ASP A 299 35.01 11.73 -12.48
C ASP A 299 35.97 11.61 -13.67
N GLU A 300 36.16 10.41 -14.20
CA GLU A 300 36.98 10.09 -15.35
C GLU A 300 36.11 9.91 -16.61
N ALA A 301 36.73 10.03 -17.80
CA ALA A 301 36.02 9.78 -19.04
C ALA A 301 35.65 8.31 -19.19
N GLY A 302 34.36 8.03 -19.49
CA GLY A 302 33.80 6.70 -19.63
C GLY A 302 32.43 6.58 -18.97
N ASP A 303 31.95 5.35 -18.84
CA ASP A 303 30.65 5.03 -18.19
C ASP A 303 30.85 4.47 -16.77
N TRP A 304 29.76 4.28 -16.01
CA TRP A 304 29.83 3.73 -14.66
C TRP A 304 30.27 2.27 -14.60
N ASN A 305 30.25 1.53 -15.70
CA ASN A 305 30.86 0.20 -15.76
C ASN A 305 32.38 0.31 -15.91
N ASP A 306 32.89 1.26 -16.68
CA ASP A 306 34.32 1.51 -16.80
C ASP A 306 34.90 1.98 -15.46
N TYR A 307 34.16 2.85 -14.74
CA TYR A 307 34.53 3.28 -13.38
C TYR A 307 34.52 2.09 -12.39
N HIS A 308 33.52 1.21 -12.47
CA HIS A 308 33.44 0.00 -11.64
C HIS A 308 34.61 -0.95 -11.91
N GLN A 309 35.02 -1.09 -13.17
CA GLN A 309 36.16 -1.90 -13.53
C GLN A 309 37.50 -1.34 -12.96
N ALA A 310 37.64 -0.03 -12.95
CA ALA A 310 38.88 0.65 -12.51
C ALA A 310 38.98 0.70 -10.98
N HIS A 311 37.89 0.99 -10.26
CA HIS A 311 37.88 1.32 -8.83
C HIS A 311 37.18 0.31 -7.93
N GLY A 312 36.51 -0.68 -8.51
CA GLY A 312 35.73 -1.68 -7.78
C GLY A 312 34.38 -1.20 -7.28
N LEU A 313 33.56 -2.16 -6.80
CA LEU A 313 32.15 -1.93 -6.46
C LEU A 313 31.96 -0.96 -5.29
N LEU A 314 32.82 -1.01 -4.28
CA LEU A 314 32.71 -0.16 -3.09
C LEU A 314 32.95 1.32 -3.40
N ASP A 315 33.93 1.64 -4.22
CA ASP A 315 34.21 3.03 -4.59
C ASP A 315 33.16 3.54 -5.59
N THR A 316 32.70 2.71 -6.50
CA THR A 316 31.53 3.00 -7.36
C THR A 316 30.31 3.33 -6.53
N LYS A 317 30.02 2.51 -5.51
CA LYS A 317 28.94 2.79 -4.55
C LYS A 317 29.10 4.15 -3.89
N LYS A 318 30.30 4.44 -3.37
CA LYS A 318 30.60 5.70 -2.68
C LYS A 318 30.40 6.89 -3.61
N ALA A 319 30.95 6.85 -4.83
CA ALA A 319 30.84 7.91 -5.82
C ALA A 319 29.37 8.17 -6.20
N ILE A 320 28.59 7.14 -6.55
CA ILE A 320 27.18 7.29 -6.92
C ILE A 320 26.35 7.73 -5.71
N MET A 321 26.60 7.15 -4.53
CA MET A 321 25.82 7.46 -3.32
C MET A 321 26.07 8.87 -2.80
N THR A 322 27.23 9.48 -3.09
CA THR A 322 27.49 10.90 -2.79
C THR A 322 26.50 11.78 -3.56
N SER A 323 26.23 11.48 -4.82
CA SER A 323 25.24 12.22 -5.63
C SER A 323 23.80 12.02 -5.13
N PHE A 324 23.45 10.86 -4.55
CA PHE A 324 22.20 10.68 -3.82
C PHE A 324 22.21 11.37 -2.44
N ALA A 325 23.37 11.59 -1.85
CA ALA A 325 23.54 12.21 -0.54
C ALA A 325 23.75 13.73 -0.61
N ASP A 326 24.35 14.23 -1.67
CA ASP A 326 24.46 15.67 -2.00
C ASP A 326 23.13 16.28 -2.44
N THR A 327 22.17 15.46 -2.72
CA THR A 327 20.79 15.91 -2.62
C THR A 327 20.41 15.89 -1.14
N LYS A 328 20.56 16.98 -0.55
CA LYS A 328 19.46 17.54 0.24
C LYS A 328 18.20 17.17 -0.52
N THR A 329 17.42 16.21 0.02
CA THR A 329 16.03 15.96 -0.38
C THR A 329 15.43 17.31 -0.79
N PRO A 330 14.47 17.40 -1.75
CA PRO A 330 13.68 18.61 -1.97
C PRO A 330 13.03 19.15 -0.68
N ALA A 331 13.02 18.36 0.40
CA ALA A 331 12.77 18.81 1.76
C ALA A 331 13.99 19.56 2.39
N GLU A 332 15.18 19.55 1.79
CA GLU A 332 16.38 20.31 2.19
C GLU A 332 16.86 21.33 1.14
N GLN A 333 16.24 21.42 -0.03
CA GLN A 333 16.04 22.73 -0.61
C GLN A 333 15.03 23.41 0.30
N THR A 334 15.56 23.99 1.36
CA THR A 334 15.00 25.19 1.92
C THR A 334 14.55 26.02 0.70
N PRO A 335 13.27 26.40 0.58
CA PRO A 335 13.02 27.69 -0.03
C PRO A 335 13.89 28.59 0.81
N GLU A 336 14.99 29.05 0.22
CA GLU A 336 15.72 30.21 0.73
C GLU A 336 14.65 31.23 1.01
N SER A 337 14.67 31.72 2.25
CA SER A 337 13.67 32.59 2.82
C SER A 337 12.24 32.01 2.97
N SER A 338 11.96 31.19 4.01
CA SER A 338 10.91 31.64 4.89
C SER A 338 11.39 33.06 5.31
N GLU A 339 10.83 34.11 4.70
CA GLU A 339 11.09 35.46 5.15
C GLU A 339 10.79 35.47 6.64
N LEU A 340 11.88 35.44 7.43
CA LEU A 340 11.73 35.63 8.86
C LEU A 340 11.05 37.00 9.00
N PRO A 341 10.07 37.13 9.88
CA PRO A 341 9.50 38.45 10.13
C PRO A 341 10.65 39.41 10.47
N ASP A 342 10.61 40.65 9.96
CA ASP A 342 11.67 41.66 10.05
C ASP A 342 12.28 41.86 11.46
N SER A 343 11.56 41.44 12.48
CA SER A 343 11.97 41.51 13.89
C SER A 343 12.76 40.29 14.36
N TYR A 344 13.08 39.33 13.46
CA TYR A 344 13.78 38.10 13.85
C TYR A 344 14.93 37.79 12.89
N SER A 345 15.96 37.14 13.42
CA SER A 345 17.08 36.66 12.61
C SER A 345 17.51 35.27 13.07
N MET A 346 17.90 34.42 12.12
CA MET A 346 18.38 33.07 12.37
C MET A 346 19.89 33.01 12.25
N GLY A 347 20.57 32.80 13.37
CA GLY A 347 21.99 32.51 13.38
C GLY A 347 22.28 31.01 13.35
N LYS A 348 23.56 30.65 13.27
CA LYS A 348 23.99 29.25 13.21
C LYS A 348 23.51 28.44 14.43
N ASP A 349 23.61 29.04 15.63
CA ASP A 349 23.36 28.33 16.89
C ASP A 349 22.14 28.89 17.66
N ARG A 350 21.56 30.02 17.25
CA ARG A 350 20.47 30.69 17.95
C ARG A 350 19.49 31.38 16.99
N LEU A 351 18.24 31.43 17.40
CA LEU A 351 17.22 32.31 16.88
C LEU A 351 17.19 33.59 17.72
N PHE A 352 17.23 34.75 17.09
CA PHE A 352 17.25 36.06 17.74
C PHE A 352 15.99 36.84 17.43
N ALA A 353 15.49 37.59 18.42
CA ALA A 353 14.53 38.67 18.23
C ALA A 353 15.27 40.02 18.30
N MET A 354 14.86 40.98 17.49
CA MET A 354 15.44 42.33 17.46
C MET A 354 14.65 43.22 18.43
N GLU A 355 15.24 43.57 19.56
CA GLU A 355 14.66 44.51 20.54
C GLU A 355 15.26 45.91 20.42
N TRP A 356 14.48 46.95 20.59
CA TRP A 356 14.96 48.29 20.71
C TRP A 356 15.54 48.54 22.11
N ARG A 357 16.82 49.03 22.18
CA ARG A 357 17.44 49.52 23.40
C ARG A 357 17.85 50.98 23.25
N GLY A 358 17.67 51.77 24.29
CA GLY A 358 17.90 53.21 24.30
C GLY A 358 16.59 53.99 24.21
N LYS A 359 16.68 55.36 24.31
CA LYS A 359 15.54 56.27 24.18
C LYS A 359 15.87 57.34 23.15
N GLY A 360 14.85 57.79 22.39
CA GLY A 360 15.01 58.85 21.38
C GLY A 360 15.89 58.46 20.23
N GLU A 361 16.78 59.36 19.78
CA GLU A 361 17.69 59.17 18.63
C GLU A 361 18.82 58.15 18.88
N GLU A 362 19.04 57.78 20.16
CA GLU A 362 19.99 56.74 20.56
C GLU A 362 19.40 55.30 20.63
N ALA A 363 18.21 55.16 20.17
CA ALA A 363 17.55 53.83 20.17
C ALA A 363 18.16 52.90 19.09
N GLU A 364 18.79 51.83 19.51
CA GLU A 364 19.42 50.84 18.64
C GLU A 364 18.70 49.51 18.66
N ARG A 365 18.65 48.83 17.51
CA ARG A 365 18.11 47.44 17.41
C ARG A 365 19.19 46.42 17.80
N VAL A 366 18.96 45.72 18.90
CA VAL A 366 19.90 44.74 19.44
C VAL A 366 19.31 43.33 19.34
N PRO A 367 20.07 42.35 18.78
CA PRO A 367 19.65 40.96 18.71
C PRO A 367 19.66 40.32 20.12
N VAL A 368 18.52 39.76 20.52
CA VAL A 368 18.35 39.05 21.79
C VAL A 368 18.09 37.55 21.47
N PRO A 369 18.89 36.63 22.00
CA PRO A 369 18.69 35.21 21.74
C PRO A 369 17.41 34.71 22.45
N ILE A 370 16.51 34.06 21.69
CA ILE A 370 15.23 33.55 22.18
C ILE A 370 15.14 32.04 22.23
N SER A 371 15.79 31.34 21.31
CA SER A 371 15.87 29.88 21.32
C SER A 371 17.06 29.35 20.50
N SER A 372 17.30 28.04 20.54
CA SER A 372 18.05 27.35 19.47
C SER A 372 17.35 27.55 18.11
N PRO A 373 18.02 27.28 16.98
CA PRO A 373 17.40 27.37 15.67
C PRO A 373 16.09 26.57 15.60
N LEU A 374 15.00 27.26 15.32
CA LEU A 374 13.66 26.71 15.20
C LEU A 374 12.99 27.29 13.95
N HIS A 375 12.71 26.43 12.99
CA HIS A 375 12.14 26.85 11.71
C HIS A 375 10.65 26.59 11.65
N VAL A 376 9.89 27.52 11.07
CA VAL A 376 8.49 27.32 10.72
C VAL A 376 8.41 27.02 9.22
N ARG A 377 8.24 25.76 8.86
CA ARG A 377 8.31 25.28 7.47
C ARG A 377 7.04 25.42 6.67
N ALA A 378 5.89 25.25 7.31
CA ALA A 378 4.59 25.31 6.64
C ALA A 378 3.48 25.75 7.60
N ILE A 379 2.38 26.24 7.03
CA ILE A 379 1.10 26.33 7.72
C ILE A 379 0.38 25.00 7.53
N THR A 380 -0.07 24.38 8.63
CA THR A 380 -0.86 23.15 8.61
C THR A 380 -2.35 23.47 8.79
N HIS A 381 -3.23 22.73 8.12
CA HIS A 381 -4.69 22.81 8.26
C HIS A 381 -5.32 21.47 7.86
N THR A 382 -6.54 21.20 8.36
CA THR A 382 -7.33 20.04 7.92
C THR A 382 -7.83 20.23 6.49
N GLU A 383 -8.30 19.15 5.85
CA GLU A 383 -8.93 19.25 4.51
C GLU A 383 -10.11 20.25 4.47
N GLN A 384 -10.84 20.39 5.59
CA GLN A 384 -11.95 21.31 5.71
C GLN A 384 -11.49 22.77 5.93
N GLY A 385 -10.18 23.05 5.87
CA GLY A 385 -9.64 24.40 6.11
C GLY A 385 -9.78 24.88 7.56
N GLN A 386 -9.73 23.96 8.52
CA GLN A 386 -9.78 24.21 9.95
C GLN A 386 -8.53 23.69 10.66
N GLY A 387 -8.46 23.78 11.98
CA GLY A 387 -7.38 23.20 12.77
C GLY A 387 -6.00 23.73 12.42
N PHE A 388 -5.90 25.04 12.08
CA PHE A 388 -4.64 25.66 11.67
C PHE A 388 -3.52 25.46 12.69
N GLY A 389 -2.32 25.24 12.18
CA GLY A 389 -1.10 25.02 12.94
C GLY A 389 0.15 25.50 12.21
N ARG A 390 1.29 25.14 12.75
CA ARG A 390 2.61 25.39 12.17
C ARG A 390 3.41 24.09 12.14
N LEU A 391 4.03 23.78 11.02
CA LEU A 391 5.04 22.74 10.95
C LEU A 391 6.36 23.32 11.44
N LEU A 392 6.79 22.90 12.62
CA LEU A 392 8.05 23.27 13.25
C LEU A 392 9.13 22.24 12.90
N GLU A 393 10.37 22.73 12.71
CA GLU A 393 11.53 21.89 12.47
C GLU A 393 12.74 22.44 13.24
N TRP A 394 13.47 21.54 13.92
CA TRP A 394 14.70 21.86 14.67
C TRP A 394 15.63 20.65 14.71
N ARG A 395 16.88 20.88 15.14
CA ARG A 395 17.79 19.79 15.50
C ARG A 395 17.79 19.57 17.02
N ASP A 396 17.61 18.31 17.44
CA ASP A 396 17.72 17.96 18.84
C ASP A 396 19.18 17.93 19.33
N THR A 397 19.39 17.72 20.64
CA THR A 397 20.72 17.67 21.27
C THR A 397 21.61 16.56 20.73
N ASN A 398 21.06 15.56 20.03
CA ASN A 398 21.79 14.48 19.37
C ASN A 398 22.04 14.76 17.87
N GLY A 399 21.71 15.98 17.40
CA GLY A 399 21.87 16.38 16.01
C GLY A 399 20.80 15.82 15.04
N LYS A 400 19.79 15.10 15.57
CA LYS A 400 18.70 14.54 14.74
C LYS A 400 17.65 15.61 14.44
N THR A 401 17.24 15.71 13.17
CA THR A 401 16.14 16.61 12.76
C THR A 401 14.81 16.12 13.36
N ARG A 402 14.10 17.03 14.01
CA ARG A 402 12.77 16.85 14.58
C ARG A 402 11.77 17.72 13.84
N ARG A 403 10.57 17.20 13.66
CA ARG A 403 9.41 17.90 13.10
C ARG A 403 8.20 17.74 13.99
N TRP A 404 7.40 18.80 14.09
CA TRP A 404 6.15 18.77 14.82
C TRP A 404 5.11 19.68 14.16
N ALA A 405 3.97 19.12 13.79
CA ALA A 405 2.81 19.88 13.35
C ALA A 405 2.08 20.40 14.61
N MET A 406 2.47 21.58 15.06
CA MET A 406 1.98 22.22 16.29
C MET A 406 0.62 22.88 16.03
N PRO A 407 -0.46 22.53 16.74
CA PRO A 407 -1.74 23.23 16.66
C PRO A 407 -1.64 24.65 17.18
N MET A 408 -2.10 25.64 16.41
CA MET A 408 -2.02 27.05 16.78
C MET A 408 -2.73 27.38 18.09
N ARG A 409 -3.80 26.65 18.43
CA ARG A 409 -4.52 26.78 19.70
C ARG A 409 -3.63 26.65 20.93
N MET A 410 -2.55 25.87 20.85
CA MET A 410 -1.63 25.66 21.98
C MET A 410 -0.83 26.91 22.31
N LEU A 411 -0.55 27.79 21.35
CA LEU A 411 0.13 29.08 21.59
C LEU A 411 -0.74 30.09 22.32
N VAL A 412 -2.07 30.00 22.15
CA VAL A 412 -3.03 30.93 22.75
C VAL A 412 -3.38 30.47 24.18
N HIS A 413 -3.45 29.16 24.41
CA HIS A 413 -3.81 28.62 25.72
C HIS A 413 -2.65 28.77 26.72
N LYS A 414 -2.91 29.31 27.90
CA LYS A 414 -1.92 29.52 29.00
C LYS A 414 -0.60 30.15 28.57
N GLY A 415 -0.62 31.05 27.57
CA GLY A 415 0.58 31.76 27.11
C GLY A 415 1.58 30.90 26.34
N GLY A 416 1.17 29.73 25.85
CA GLY A 416 2.01 28.81 25.06
C GLY A 416 2.98 27.95 25.88
N GLU A 417 2.83 27.88 27.19
CA GLU A 417 3.75 27.12 28.09
C GLU A 417 3.83 25.64 27.69
N GLU A 418 2.72 25.05 27.26
CA GLU A 418 2.68 23.66 26.78
C GLU A 418 3.54 23.44 25.53
N VAL A 419 3.60 24.44 24.62
CA VAL A 419 4.45 24.40 23.42
C VAL A 419 5.92 24.39 23.80
N PHE A 420 6.32 25.26 24.74
CA PHE A 420 7.71 25.36 25.17
C PHE A 420 8.15 24.11 25.92
N GLY A 421 7.29 23.55 26.78
CA GLY A 421 7.53 22.28 27.46
C GLY A 421 7.74 21.16 26.45
N GLN A 422 6.89 21.05 25.44
CA GLN A 422 6.96 20.02 24.40
C GLN A 422 8.22 20.16 23.53
N LEU A 423 8.63 21.40 23.16
CA LEU A 423 9.86 21.66 22.42
C LEU A 423 11.11 21.26 23.22
N ALA A 424 11.13 21.60 24.52
CA ALA A 424 12.23 21.22 25.43
C ALA A 424 12.30 19.70 25.61
N GLU A 425 11.19 19.01 25.87
CA GLU A 425 11.11 17.56 26.00
C GLU A 425 11.57 16.85 24.71
N SER A 426 11.26 17.45 23.56
CA SER A 426 11.67 16.93 22.24
C SER A 426 13.09 17.34 21.83
N GLY A 427 13.88 17.91 22.76
CA GLY A 427 15.30 18.14 22.59
C GLY A 427 15.69 19.47 21.95
N LEU A 428 14.81 20.49 21.93
CA LEU A 428 15.24 21.85 21.60
C LEU A 428 16.15 22.37 22.71
N SER A 429 17.46 22.50 22.43
CA SER A 429 18.51 22.62 23.42
C SER A 429 18.49 23.90 24.25
N TYR A 430 17.86 24.97 23.76
CA TYR A 430 17.79 26.24 24.46
C TYR A 430 16.46 26.98 24.18
N ILE A 431 15.81 27.42 25.25
CA ILE A 431 14.65 28.33 25.20
C ILE A 431 14.88 29.42 26.26
N ASN A 432 14.86 30.68 25.86
CA ASN A 432 14.97 31.80 26.80
C ASN A 432 13.63 32.06 27.46
N MET A 433 13.40 31.48 28.65
CA MET A 433 12.15 31.58 29.35
C MET A 433 11.81 33.01 29.79
N SER A 434 12.81 33.89 29.99
CA SER A 434 12.57 35.31 30.30
C SER A 434 12.04 36.08 29.08
N LYS A 435 12.22 35.54 27.88
CA LYS A 435 11.78 36.09 26.58
C LYS A 435 10.78 35.18 25.86
N LYS A 436 10.08 34.33 26.56
CA LYS A 436 9.11 33.37 26.00
C LYS A 436 8.04 34.03 25.13
N ASN A 437 7.62 35.26 25.45
CA ASN A 437 6.66 35.98 24.63
C ASN A 437 7.19 36.30 23.22
N LEU A 438 8.48 36.61 23.06
CA LEU A 438 9.08 36.85 21.75
C LEU A 438 9.14 35.58 20.94
N LEU A 439 9.40 34.42 21.56
CA LEU A 439 9.35 33.12 20.87
C LEU A 439 7.93 32.76 20.46
N ARG A 440 6.93 33.01 21.31
CA ARG A 440 5.52 32.84 20.96
C ARG A 440 5.13 33.72 19.77
N ASP A 441 5.50 35.00 19.81
CA ASP A 441 5.18 35.99 18.78
C ASP A 441 5.87 35.63 17.45
N TYR A 442 7.11 35.09 17.50
CA TYR A 442 7.78 34.49 16.34
C TYR A 442 6.94 33.39 15.70
N LEU A 443 6.51 32.37 16.47
CA LEU A 443 5.71 31.27 16.00
C LEU A 443 4.35 31.69 15.44
N MET A 444 3.79 32.77 15.96
CA MET A 444 2.53 33.35 15.48
C MET A 444 2.70 34.17 14.22
N SER A 445 3.77 34.96 14.11
CA SER A 445 3.98 35.91 13.01
C SER A 445 4.55 35.30 11.75
N CYS A 446 5.23 34.13 11.85
CA CYS A 446 5.75 33.43 10.67
C CYS A 446 4.61 33.04 9.71
N GLN A 447 4.73 33.43 8.44
CA GLN A 447 3.78 33.15 7.38
C GLN A 447 4.46 32.44 6.19
N PRO A 448 4.93 31.18 6.36
CA PRO A 448 5.51 30.44 5.25
C PRO A 448 4.48 30.24 4.15
N GLN A 449 4.91 30.22 2.90
CA GLN A 449 4.01 29.99 1.75
C GLN A 449 3.51 28.54 1.66
N ALA A 450 4.33 27.59 2.12
CA ALA A 450 4.00 26.17 2.08
C ALA A 450 2.76 25.86 2.93
N ARG A 451 1.89 25.03 2.39
CA ARG A 451 0.68 24.52 3.03
C ARG A 451 0.72 23.01 3.05
N ILE A 452 0.45 22.39 4.20
CA ILE A 452 0.42 20.94 4.36
C ILE A 452 -0.89 20.55 5.03
N THR A 453 -1.56 19.56 4.47
CA THR A 453 -2.77 19.00 5.08
C THR A 453 -2.39 18.28 6.38
N CYS A 454 -3.07 18.59 7.49
CA CYS A 454 -2.88 17.86 8.73
C CYS A 454 -4.05 16.91 9.01
N VAL A 455 -3.73 15.77 9.62
CA VAL A 455 -4.68 14.77 10.10
C VAL A 455 -4.40 14.45 11.57
N GLU A 456 -5.45 14.09 12.31
CA GLU A 456 -5.33 13.81 13.75
C GLU A 456 -5.19 12.31 14.06
N ARG A 457 -5.15 11.45 13.03
CA ARG A 457 -5.05 10.00 13.17
C ARG A 457 -4.08 9.41 12.15
N THR A 458 -3.49 8.30 12.49
CA THR A 458 -2.68 7.47 11.59
C THR A 458 -3.57 6.75 10.56
N GLY A 459 -2.96 6.08 9.58
CA GLY A 459 -3.65 5.30 8.56
C GLY A 459 -3.81 6.06 7.23
N TRP A 460 -4.69 5.56 6.39
CA TRP A 460 -4.85 6.09 5.03
C TRP A 460 -5.43 7.50 4.98
N HIS A 461 -4.77 8.34 4.20
CA HIS A 461 -5.24 9.63 3.75
C HIS A 461 -4.92 9.77 2.25
N LYS A 462 -5.91 9.64 1.38
CA LYS A 462 -5.72 9.49 -0.08
C LYS A 462 -4.75 8.32 -0.38
N ARG A 463 -3.61 8.58 -1.06
CA ARG A 463 -2.56 7.59 -1.33
C ARG A 463 -1.38 7.67 -0.37
N ALA A 464 -1.51 8.40 0.73
CA ALA A 464 -0.54 8.40 1.81
C ALA A 464 -1.03 7.53 2.97
N TYR A 465 -0.15 6.75 3.55
CA TYR A 465 -0.36 6.11 4.85
C TYR A 465 0.39 6.90 5.92
N VAL A 466 -0.37 7.55 6.78
CA VAL A 466 0.15 8.48 7.79
C VAL A 466 0.63 7.73 9.01
N LEU A 467 1.87 7.98 9.40
CA LEU A 467 2.54 7.41 10.56
C LEU A 467 3.07 8.51 11.50
N PRO A 468 3.37 8.20 12.75
CA PRO A 468 3.95 9.17 13.68
C PRO A 468 5.27 9.80 13.19
N ASN A 469 6.11 9.02 12.49
CA ASN A 469 7.39 9.46 11.97
C ASN A 469 7.59 8.97 10.53
N GLY A 470 7.28 9.82 9.57
CA GLY A 470 7.46 9.55 8.15
C GLY A 470 6.31 8.76 7.53
N ASN A 471 5.56 9.39 6.65
CA ASN A 471 4.47 8.79 5.92
C ASN A 471 4.97 7.91 4.78
N LEU A 472 4.11 7.02 4.26
CA LEU A 472 4.40 6.11 3.14
C LEU A 472 3.45 6.41 1.98
N GLY A 473 3.89 6.11 0.77
CA GLY A 473 3.08 6.24 -0.44
C GLY A 473 3.31 7.55 -1.21
N PRO A 474 2.71 7.68 -2.41
CA PRO A 474 2.98 8.79 -3.33
C PRO A 474 2.64 10.18 -2.78
N ASP A 475 1.59 10.28 -1.96
CA ASP A 475 1.15 11.57 -1.40
C ASP A 475 1.74 11.83 0.02
N ALA A 476 2.80 11.11 0.40
CA ALA A 476 3.39 11.13 1.75
C ALA A 476 3.84 12.53 2.22
N ASN A 477 4.29 13.38 1.29
CA ASN A 477 4.77 14.72 1.58
C ASN A 477 3.65 15.78 1.67
N GLU A 478 2.42 15.45 1.27
CA GLU A 478 1.29 16.37 1.25
C GLU A 478 0.51 16.39 2.57
N VAL A 479 0.79 15.44 3.46
CA VAL A 479 0.03 15.24 4.70
C VAL A 479 0.98 15.07 5.89
N ILE A 480 0.53 15.50 7.08
CA ILE A 480 1.29 15.31 8.32
C ILE A 480 0.34 14.99 9.48
N LEU A 481 0.80 14.11 10.38
CA LEU A 481 0.08 13.83 11.63
C LEU A 481 0.23 15.02 12.58
N GLN A 482 -0.89 15.64 12.97
CA GLN A 482 -0.93 16.73 13.94
C GLN A 482 -1.31 16.18 15.32
N THR A 483 -0.42 16.36 16.29
CA THR A 483 -0.61 15.88 17.66
C THR A 483 -0.37 16.98 18.69
N THR A 484 -1.01 16.88 19.85
CA THR A 484 -0.81 17.84 20.96
C THR A 484 0.43 17.52 21.78
N GLY A 485 1.13 16.43 21.52
CA GLY A 485 2.32 16.01 22.23
C GLY A 485 3.14 15.00 21.45
N TYR A 486 4.28 14.60 21.99
CA TYR A 486 5.13 13.58 21.42
C TYR A 486 4.37 12.24 21.33
N VAL A 487 4.43 11.60 20.19
CA VAL A 487 3.87 10.28 19.96
C VAL A 487 5.02 9.30 19.75
N ASN A 488 5.11 8.29 20.61
CA ASN A 488 6.05 7.19 20.41
C ASN A 488 5.80 6.54 19.05
N ASN A 489 6.87 6.29 18.35
CA ASN A 489 6.81 5.59 17.06
C ASN A 489 7.07 4.10 17.28
N ASP A 490 6.00 3.33 17.38
CA ASP A 490 6.08 1.87 17.47
C ASP A 490 6.23 1.19 16.11
N PHE A 491 6.18 1.97 14.99
CA PHE A 491 6.34 1.50 13.61
C PHE A 491 7.79 1.58 13.15
N THR A 492 8.71 1.10 13.98
CA THR A 492 10.14 1.07 13.63
C THR A 492 10.47 -0.17 12.79
N THR A 493 11.60 -0.10 12.09
CA THR A 493 12.07 -1.20 11.24
C THR A 493 13.43 -1.69 11.68
N SER A 494 13.67 -2.99 11.57
CA SER A 494 14.96 -3.63 11.70
C SER A 494 15.10 -4.76 10.68
N GLY A 495 16.28 -4.99 10.16
CA GLY A 495 16.54 -5.96 9.11
C GLY A 495 16.04 -5.50 7.72
N THR A 496 15.93 -6.46 6.82
CA THR A 496 15.43 -6.28 5.45
C THR A 496 14.18 -7.13 5.20
N LEU A 497 13.42 -6.83 4.16
CA LEU A 497 12.26 -7.65 3.78
C LEU A 497 12.67 -9.10 3.49
N ALA A 498 13.76 -9.31 2.77
CA ALA A 498 14.26 -10.64 2.44
C ALA A 498 14.67 -11.45 3.68
N GLU A 499 15.33 -10.80 4.65
CA GLU A 499 15.67 -11.46 5.92
C GLU A 499 14.43 -11.75 6.76
N TRP A 500 13.46 -10.84 6.81
CA TRP A 500 12.18 -11.08 7.50
C TRP A 500 11.43 -12.25 6.84
N GLN A 501 11.42 -12.35 5.50
CA GLN A 501 10.85 -13.49 4.78
C GLN A 501 11.51 -14.80 5.18
N ALA A 502 12.85 -14.88 5.10
CA ALA A 502 13.59 -16.10 5.35
C ALA A 502 13.62 -16.52 6.84
N GLN A 503 13.61 -15.56 7.77
CA GLN A 503 13.78 -15.84 9.19
C GLN A 503 12.47 -15.88 9.97
N VAL A 504 11.41 -15.19 9.50
CA VAL A 504 10.14 -15.07 10.20
C VAL A 504 8.99 -15.65 9.39
N ALA A 505 8.77 -15.17 8.17
CA ALA A 505 7.61 -15.57 7.38
C ALA A 505 7.67 -17.03 6.94
N ASP A 506 8.86 -17.55 6.63
CA ASP A 506 9.07 -18.96 6.27
C ASP A 506 8.67 -19.93 7.41
N LEU A 507 8.90 -19.56 8.67
CA LEU A 507 8.47 -20.33 9.83
C LEU A 507 6.94 -20.39 10.01
N ALA A 508 6.20 -19.51 9.36
CA ALA A 508 4.75 -19.55 9.39
C ALA A 508 4.16 -20.55 8.37
N VAL A 509 4.95 -20.98 7.38
CA VAL A 509 4.50 -21.99 6.40
C VAL A 509 4.22 -23.31 7.11
N GLY A 510 3.02 -23.86 6.91
CA GLY A 510 2.56 -25.06 7.60
C GLY A 510 2.06 -24.84 9.04
N ASN A 511 2.15 -23.62 9.58
CA ASN A 511 1.70 -23.22 10.92
C ASN A 511 0.45 -22.33 10.82
N SER A 512 -0.72 -22.94 10.94
CA SER A 512 -2.00 -22.26 10.66
C SER A 512 -2.21 -21.00 11.50
N ARG A 513 -1.90 -21.05 12.81
CA ARG A 513 -2.09 -19.91 13.72
C ARG A 513 -1.12 -18.77 13.41
N LEU A 514 0.13 -19.08 13.07
CA LEU A 514 1.14 -18.09 12.67
C LEU A 514 0.77 -17.39 11.35
N ALA A 515 0.54 -18.17 10.31
CA ALA A 515 0.19 -17.62 8.99
C ALA A 515 -1.12 -16.82 9.05
N PHE A 516 -2.10 -17.27 9.84
CA PHE A 516 -3.34 -16.55 10.06
C PHE A 516 -3.12 -15.23 10.81
N ALA A 517 -2.35 -15.23 11.89
CA ALA A 517 -2.06 -14.03 12.68
C ALA A 517 -1.30 -12.98 11.87
N MET A 518 -0.31 -13.39 11.07
CA MET A 518 0.39 -12.50 10.16
C MET A 518 -0.52 -11.99 9.04
N SER A 519 -1.43 -12.82 8.54
CA SER A 519 -2.46 -12.40 7.57
C SER A 519 -3.43 -11.38 8.16
N CYS A 520 -3.74 -11.45 9.48
CA CYS A 520 -4.51 -10.40 10.18
C CYS A 520 -3.78 -9.04 10.13
N ALA A 521 -2.44 -9.05 10.24
CA ALA A 521 -1.65 -7.84 10.14
C ALA A 521 -1.77 -7.20 8.74
N PHE A 522 -1.76 -7.98 7.67
CA PHE A 522 -1.97 -7.50 6.31
C PHE A 522 -3.43 -7.12 6.00
N ALA A 523 -4.40 -7.67 6.72
CA ALA A 523 -5.81 -7.35 6.54
C ALA A 523 -6.20 -5.97 7.11
N ALA A 524 -5.57 -5.54 8.19
CA ALA A 524 -5.95 -4.31 8.88
C ALA A 524 -5.85 -3.04 8.01
N PRO A 525 -4.79 -2.81 7.21
CA PRO A 525 -4.69 -1.65 6.31
C PRO A 525 -5.73 -1.64 5.18
N LEU A 526 -6.35 -2.76 4.90
CA LEU A 526 -7.33 -2.89 3.81
C LEU A 526 -8.76 -2.52 4.22
N LEU A 527 -9.06 -2.47 5.52
CA LEU A 527 -10.44 -2.28 6.01
C LEU A 527 -11.08 -1.01 5.46
N SER A 528 -10.37 0.12 5.51
CA SER A 528 -10.89 1.40 4.99
C SER A 528 -10.97 1.40 3.47
N LEU A 529 -10.01 0.79 2.78
CA LEU A 529 -9.94 0.74 1.33
C LEU A 529 -11.09 -0.06 0.70
N ILE A 530 -11.54 -1.12 1.36
CA ILE A 530 -12.65 -1.96 0.86
C ILE A 530 -14.00 -1.66 1.54
N GLY A 531 -14.03 -0.76 2.54
CA GLY A 531 -15.24 -0.32 3.23
C GLY A 531 -15.82 -1.37 4.21
N VAL A 532 -14.98 -2.19 4.84
CA VAL A 532 -15.38 -3.25 5.78
C VAL A 532 -15.20 -2.78 7.23
N GLU A 533 -16.10 -3.20 8.11
CA GLU A 533 -16.03 -2.91 9.55
C GLU A 533 -14.85 -3.62 10.23
N GLY A 534 -14.34 -3.01 11.29
CA GLY A 534 -13.34 -3.59 12.16
C GLY A 534 -13.85 -4.80 12.95
N GLY A 535 -13.01 -5.33 13.80
CA GLY A 535 -13.29 -6.45 14.68
C GLY A 535 -12.01 -7.12 15.16
N GLY A 536 -12.11 -8.30 15.76
CA GLY A 536 -10.91 -8.96 16.26
C GLY A 536 -11.00 -10.46 16.27
N PHE A 537 -9.84 -11.03 16.55
CA PHE A 537 -9.66 -12.45 16.84
C PHE A 537 -9.00 -12.59 18.20
N HIS A 538 -9.38 -13.62 18.92
CA HIS A 538 -8.82 -13.98 20.22
C HIS A 538 -8.32 -15.41 20.19
N LEU A 539 -7.02 -15.60 20.46
CA LEU A 539 -6.41 -16.92 20.59
C LEU A 539 -6.60 -17.41 22.04
N LYS A 540 -7.43 -18.43 22.21
CA LYS A 540 -7.78 -19.03 23.50
C LYS A 540 -7.03 -20.35 23.68
N GLY A 541 -6.37 -20.54 24.81
CA GLY A 541 -5.73 -21.81 25.16
C GLY A 541 -4.97 -21.77 26.46
N GLU A 542 -4.34 -22.87 26.85
CA GLU A 542 -3.62 -22.99 28.10
C GLU A 542 -2.35 -22.13 28.16
N SER A 543 -1.82 -21.90 29.35
CA SER A 543 -0.53 -21.21 29.52
C SER A 543 0.57 -21.98 28.77
N THR A 544 1.52 -21.28 28.18
CA THR A 544 2.65 -21.85 27.44
C THR A 544 2.36 -22.47 26.06
N ASP A 545 1.14 -22.38 25.53
CA ASP A 545 0.78 -22.87 24.19
C ASP A 545 1.45 -22.13 23.00
N GLY A 546 2.19 -21.06 23.25
CA GLY A 546 2.83 -20.25 22.19
C GLY A 546 1.97 -19.08 21.66
N LYS A 547 0.82 -18.80 22.25
CA LYS A 547 -0.11 -17.70 21.84
C LYS A 547 0.58 -16.34 21.73
N THR A 548 1.36 -15.94 22.75
CA THR A 548 2.10 -14.68 22.75
C THR A 548 3.11 -14.64 21.61
N THR A 549 3.81 -15.75 21.33
CA THR A 549 4.76 -15.83 20.21
C THR A 549 4.05 -15.67 18.85
N VAL A 550 2.87 -16.26 18.67
CA VAL A 550 2.03 -16.10 17.47
C VAL A 550 1.61 -14.62 17.30
N MET A 551 1.20 -13.96 18.38
CA MET A 551 0.84 -12.55 18.36
C MET A 551 2.04 -11.65 18.06
N MET A 552 3.21 -11.95 18.64
CA MET A 552 4.45 -11.19 18.37
C MET A 552 4.91 -11.34 16.91
N ALA A 553 4.69 -12.50 16.28
CA ALA A 553 4.95 -12.67 14.85
C ALA A 553 4.03 -11.76 14.00
N ALA A 554 2.76 -11.61 14.36
CA ALA A 554 1.87 -10.65 13.71
C ALA A 554 2.30 -9.19 13.97
N ALA A 555 2.72 -8.86 15.19
CA ALA A 555 3.25 -7.54 15.55
C ALA A 555 4.51 -7.18 14.76
N SER A 556 5.39 -8.15 14.47
CA SER A 556 6.63 -7.95 13.72
C SER A 556 6.43 -7.43 12.30
N VAL A 557 5.26 -7.63 11.73
CA VAL A 557 4.90 -7.03 10.44
C VAL A 557 5.02 -5.51 10.52
N TYR A 558 4.64 -4.90 11.66
CA TYR A 558 4.60 -3.43 11.86
C TYR A 558 5.81 -2.86 12.58
N GLY A 559 6.34 -3.58 13.56
CA GLY A 559 7.38 -3.05 14.44
C GLY A 559 7.90 -4.08 15.45
N PRO A 560 8.68 -3.62 16.47
CA PRO A 560 9.25 -4.45 17.50
C PRO A 560 8.18 -4.99 18.47
N GLU A 561 8.61 -5.77 19.46
CA GLU A 561 7.76 -6.29 20.54
C GLU A 561 6.91 -5.20 21.20
N ALA A 562 7.46 -3.99 21.38
CA ALA A 562 6.74 -2.83 21.93
C ALA A 562 5.52 -2.37 21.08
N PHE A 563 5.35 -2.88 19.87
CA PHE A 563 4.14 -2.66 19.08
C PHE A 563 2.91 -3.33 19.72
N ALA A 564 3.08 -4.46 20.39
CA ALA A 564 2.05 -5.14 21.14
C ALA A 564 1.82 -4.46 22.50
N HIS A 565 0.58 -4.48 22.96
CA HIS A 565 0.17 -3.98 24.26
C HIS A 565 -0.45 -5.12 25.09
N THR A 566 -0.64 -4.92 26.37
CA THR A 566 -1.41 -5.82 27.22
C THR A 566 -2.81 -5.28 27.49
N TRP A 567 -3.72 -6.13 27.89
CA TRP A 567 -5.05 -5.71 28.34
C TRP A 567 -5.01 -4.90 29.65
N ARG A 568 -3.86 -4.82 30.32
CA ARG A 568 -3.66 -4.06 31.58
C ARG A 568 -3.67 -2.55 31.32
N ALA A 569 -4.82 -2.05 30.89
CA ALA A 569 -5.00 -0.63 30.62
C ALA A 569 -6.47 -0.26 30.85
N THR A 570 -6.70 0.98 31.29
CA THR A 570 -8.09 1.48 31.40
C THR A 570 -8.73 1.59 30.02
N GLY A 571 -10.07 1.49 29.92
CA GLY A 571 -10.79 1.66 28.67
C GLY A 571 -10.45 2.97 27.93
N ASN A 572 -10.10 4.05 28.67
CA ASN A 572 -9.66 5.32 28.10
C ASN A 572 -8.26 5.24 27.48
N ALA A 573 -7.36 4.49 28.10
CA ALA A 573 -6.01 4.27 27.55
C ALA A 573 -6.08 3.44 26.27
N ILE A 574 -6.88 2.36 26.27
CA ILE A 574 -7.11 1.53 25.08
C ILE A 574 -7.77 2.34 23.94
N GLU A 575 -8.71 3.25 24.25
CA GLU A 575 -9.27 4.19 23.26
C GLU A 575 -8.18 5.08 22.64
N GLY A 576 -7.22 5.53 23.46
CA GLY A 576 -6.07 6.29 22.97
C GLY A 576 -5.15 5.47 22.07
N ILE A 577 -4.87 4.22 22.46
CA ILE A 577 -4.06 3.29 21.65
C ILE A 577 -4.78 2.98 20.34
N ALA A 578 -6.06 2.63 20.38
CA ALA A 578 -6.86 2.30 19.21
C ALA A 578 -6.87 3.42 18.15
N SER A 579 -6.98 4.68 18.58
CA SER A 579 -6.93 5.83 17.65
C SER A 579 -5.58 5.98 16.93
N ARG A 580 -4.47 5.48 17.53
CA ARG A 580 -3.13 5.46 16.94
C ARG A 580 -2.84 4.19 16.11
N ARG A 581 -3.76 3.23 16.14
CA ARG A 581 -3.74 2.00 15.33
C ARG A 581 -4.82 2.02 14.25
N ASN A 582 -5.30 3.23 13.87
CA ASN A 582 -6.24 3.32 12.77
C ASN A 582 -5.63 2.73 11.49
N ASP A 583 -6.40 1.92 10.76
CA ASP A 583 -5.97 1.13 9.59
C ASP A 583 -4.76 0.21 9.87
N ALA A 584 -4.59 -0.24 11.12
CA ALA A 584 -3.52 -1.13 11.54
C ALA A 584 -4.03 -2.25 12.45
N LEU A 585 -3.18 -3.25 12.73
CA LEU A 585 -3.46 -4.27 13.72
C LEU A 585 -3.22 -3.72 15.14
N LEU A 586 -4.12 -4.02 16.06
CA LEU A 586 -3.93 -3.83 17.49
C LEU A 586 -3.70 -5.18 18.15
N CYS A 587 -2.51 -5.41 18.71
CA CYS A 587 -2.17 -6.61 19.48
C CYS A 587 -2.40 -6.35 20.97
N LEU A 588 -3.17 -7.23 21.64
CA LEU A 588 -3.51 -7.14 23.05
C LEU A 588 -3.27 -8.48 23.74
N ASP A 589 -2.22 -8.57 24.56
CA ASP A 589 -1.83 -9.78 25.26
C ASP A 589 -2.55 -9.91 26.61
N GLU A 590 -2.81 -11.14 27.02
CA GLU A 590 -3.29 -11.59 28.35
C GLU A 590 -4.59 -10.92 28.84
N ILE A 591 -5.72 -11.43 28.35
CA ILE A 591 -7.05 -10.87 28.66
C ILE A 591 -7.39 -10.89 30.17
N LYS A 592 -6.80 -11.77 30.97
CA LYS A 592 -7.04 -11.82 32.42
C LYS A 592 -6.55 -10.56 33.14
N GLU A 593 -5.69 -9.75 32.53
CA GLU A 593 -5.19 -8.51 33.14
C GLU A 593 -6.23 -7.37 33.16
N VAL A 594 -7.34 -7.47 32.45
CA VAL A 594 -8.46 -6.51 32.50
C VAL A 594 -9.59 -7.06 33.35
N ASP A 595 -10.33 -6.18 34.03
CA ASP A 595 -11.55 -6.61 34.76
C ASP A 595 -12.54 -7.25 33.77
N GLY A 596 -13.02 -8.45 34.08
CA GLY A 596 -13.98 -9.17 33.23
C GLY A 596 -15.25 -8.38 32.93
N ARG A 597 -15.66 -7.45 33.81
CA ARG A 597 -16.76 -6.51 33.57
C ARG A 597 -16.47 -5.50 32.47
N GLU A 598 -15.22 -5.14 32.26
CA GLU A 598 -14.79 -4.17 31.24
C GLU A 598 -14.37 -4.85 29.94
N ALA A 599 -13.85 -6.06 29.99
CA ALA A 599 -13.28 -6.78 28.82
C ALA A 599 -14.23 -6.77 27.61
N GLY A 600 -15.48 -7.18 27.84
CA GLY A 600 -16.50 -7.21 26.79
C GLY A 600 -16.88 -5.84 26.25
N LEU A 601 -16.97 -4.83 27.11
CA LEU A 601 -17.26 -3.46 26.69
C LEU A 601 -16.13 -2.85 25.88
N VAL A 602 -14.89 -3.14 26.26
CA VAL A 602 -13.69 -2.69 25.53
C VAL A 602 -13.60 -3.38 24.17
N ALA A 603 -13.78 -4.71 24.11
CA ALA A 603 -13.80 -5.44 22.84
C ALA A 603 -14.91 -4.93 21.90
N TYR A 604 -16.08 -4.65 22.44
CA TYR A 604 -17.20 -4.07 21.68
C TYR A 604 -16.85 -2.65 21.17
N MET A 605 -16.24 -1.81 21.99
CA MET A 605 -15.79 -0.46 21.62
C MET A 605 -14.74 -0.52 20.50
N LEU A 606 -13.74 -1.40 20.63
CA LEU A 606 -12.70 -1.59 19.60
C LEU A 606 -13.30 -1.98 18.25
N ALA A 607 -14.20 -2.94 18.26
CA ALA A 607 -14.85 -3.43 17.04
C ALA A 607 -15.79 -2.41 16.39
N ASN A 608 -16.45 -1.58 17.20
CA ASN A 608 -17.34 -0.53 16.68
C ASN A 608 -16.58 0.69 16.13
N GLY A 609 -15.29 0.83 16.42
CA GLY A 609 -14.46 1.89 15.85
C GLY A 609 -14.76 3.29 16.39
N GLN A 610 -15.39 3.42 17.55
CA GLN A 610 -15.77 4.72 18.13
C GLN A 610 -15.53 4.74 19.64
N GLY A 611 -14.89 5.81 20.12
CA GLY A 611 -14.69 6.09 21.53
C GLY A 611 -15.95 6.56 22.25
N LYS A 612 -15.84 6.68 23.57
CA LYS A 612 -16.92 7.21 24.42
C LYS A 612 -17.17 8.69 24.13
N GLY A 613 -18.44 9.10 24.03
CA GLY A 613 -18.83 10.51 23.99
C GLY A 613 -18.44 11.20 25.30
N ARG A 614 -17.82 12.38 25.20
CA ARG A 614 -17.45 13.23 26.35
C ARG A 614 -17.88 14.66 26.09
N SER A 615 -18.32 15.34 27.12
CA SER A 615 -18.62 16.77 27.06
C SER A 615 -17.36 17.58 27.35
N ARG A 616 -17.28 18.78 26.77
CA ARG A 616 -16.33 19.81 27.12
C ARG A 616 -16.80 20.49 28.41
N GLN A 617 -15.96 21.34 29.01
CA GLN A 617 -16.33 22.13 30.19
C GLN A 617 -17.48 23.11 29.95
N ASP A 618 -17.69 23.50 28.70
CA ASP A 618 -18.77 24.36 28.22
C ASP A 618 -20.08 23.60 27.91
N GLY A 619 -20.11 22.27 28.13
CA GLY A 619 -21.28 21.42 27.90
C GLY A 619 -21.41 20.92 26.47
N GLU A 620 -20.61 21.41 25.50
CA GLU A 620 -20.59 20.88 24.14
C GLU A 620 -19.96 19.49 24.06
N LEU A 621 -20.39 18.70 23.07
CA LEU A 621 -19.81 17.39 22.83
C LEU A 621 -18.39 17.52 22.25
N ARG A 622 -17.46 16.84 22.90
CA ARG A 622 -16.12 16.65 22.34
C ARG A 622 -16.22 15.72 21.15
N GLU A 623 -15.47 16.01 20.08
CA GLU A 623 -15.38 15.12 18.93
C GLU A 623 -14.94 13.71 19.40
N ARG A 624 -15.71 12.68 18.99
CA ARG A 624 -15.41 11.31 19.38
C ARG A 624 -14.23 10.80 18.57
N LYS A 625 -13.27 10.19 19.24
CA LYS A 625 -12.22 9.45 18.55
C LYS A 625 -12.84 8.34 17.73
N GLN A 626 -12.38 8.20 16.50
CA GLN A 626 -12.81 7.16 15.56
C GLN A 626 -11.59 6.40 15.05
N TRP A 627 -11.76 5.13 14.79
CA TRP A 627 -10.74 4.27 14.20
C TRP A 627 -11.39 3.13 13.42
N ARG A 628 -10.60 2.55 12.54
CA ARG A 628 -10.94 1.30 11.86
C ARG A 628 -9.72 0.39 12.00
N LEU A 629 -9.87 -0.71 12.69
CA LEU A 629 -8.76 -1.61 12.99
C LEU A 629 -9.24 -3.06 13.07
N LEU A 630 -8.30 -3.99 12.91
CA LEU A 630 -8.42 -5.33 13.45
C LEU A 630 -7.66 -5.41 14.76
N PHE A 631 -8.13 -6.22 15.69
CA PHE A 631 -7.33 -6.55 16.87
C PHE A 631 -7.11 -8.06 16.97
N LEU A 632 -5.94 -8.42 17.43
CA LEU A 632 -5.53 -9.78 17.77
C LEU A 632 -5.27 -9.82 19.27
N SER A 633 -5.96 -10.70 19.96
CA SER A 633 -5.90 -10.84 21.41
C SER A 633 -5.52 -12.25 21.81
N THR A 634 -4.92 -12.41 22.98
CA THR A 634 -4.58 -13.73 23.54
C THR A 634 -5.09 -13.86 24.97
N GLY A 635 -5.27 -15.08 25.44
CA GLY A 635 -5.61 -15.39 26.81
C GLY A 635 -5.94 -16.86 27.04
N GLU A 636 -6.09 -17.22 28.33
CA GLU A 636 -6.47 -18.58 28.70
C GLU A 636 -7.99 -18.77 28.71
N LEU A 637 -8.75 -17.71 28.97
CA LEU A 637 -10.21 -17.71 28.99
C LEU A 637 -10.78 -17.13 27.71
N SER A 638 -11.98 -17.55 27.38
CA SER A 638 -12.81 -16.84 26.41
C SER A 638 -13.25 -15.48 26.97
N LEU A 639 -13.62 -14.53 26.12
CA LEU A 639 -14.22 -13.27 26.57
C LEU A 639 -15.53 -13.51 27.34
N GLU A 640 -16.28 -14.52 26.93
CA GLU A 640 -17.53 -14.91 27.58
C GLU A 640 -17.24 -15.47 28.97
N ASP A 641 -16.34 -16.45 29.09
CA ASP A 641 -16.02 -17.08 30.38
C ASP A 641 -15.45 -16.03 31.36
N HIS A 642 -14.60 -15.12 30.86
CA HIS A 642 -14.03 -14.02 31.66
C HIS A 642 -15.12 -13.05 32.17
N ALA A 643 -16.08 -12.70 31.31
CA ALA A 643 -17.21 -11.85 31.70
C ALA A 643 -18.17 -12.59 32.68
N GLU A 644 -18.45 -13.88 32.44
CA GLU A 644 -19.32 -14.69 33.31
C GLU A 644 -18.72 -14.87 34.71
N GLN A 645 -17.40 -15.10 34.82
CA GLN A 645 -16.69 -15.15 36.12
C GLN A 645 -16.83 -13.83 36.89
N ALA A 646 -16.94 -12.69 36.19
CA ALA A 646 -17.19 -11.38 36.78
C ALA A 646 -18.70 -11.07 37.02
N GLY A 647 -19.58 -12.05 36.83
CA GLY A 647 -21.02 -11.91 37.04
C GLY A 647 -21.75 -11.09 35.96
N GLN A 648 -21.12 -10.88 34.81
CA GLN A 648 -21.70 -10.17 33.66
C GLN A 648 -22.34 -11.15 32.68
N ARG A 649 -23.46 -10.73 32.07
CA ARG A 649 -24.06 -11.48 30.95
C ARG A 649 -23.39 -11.07 29.65
N THR A 650 -23.01 -12.04 28.86
CA THR A 650 -22.50 -11.84 27.51
C THR A 650 -23.61 -11.50 26.52
N PHE A 651 -23.33 -10.61 25.59
CA PHE A 651 -24.26 -10.25 24.52
C PHE A 651 -23.83 -10.94 23.24
N ALA A 652 -24.74 -11.56 22.49
CA ALA A 652 -24.49 -12.27 21.25
C ALA A 652 -23.73 -11.45 20.17
N GLY A 653 -23.80 -10.13 20.26
CA GLY A 653 -23.01 -9.23 19.40
C GLY A 653 -21.52 -9.22 19.69
N MET A 654 -21.04 -9.75 20.82
CA MET A 654 -19.63 -9.81 21.18
C MET A 654 -18.90 -10.93 20.44
N GLU A 655 -19.48 -12.13 20.37
CA GLU A 655 -18.93 -13.29 19.68
C GLU A 655 -18.60 -13.01 18.21
N ILE A 656 -19.49 -12.29 17.49
CA ILE A 656 -19.25 -11.95 16.09
C ILE A 656 -18.18 -10.88 15.93
N ARG A 657 -18.01 -10.01 16.92
CA ARG A 657 -17.03 -8.91 16.89
C ARG A 657 -15.65 -9.36 17.31
N THR A 658 -15.56 -10.41 18.13
CA THR A 658 -14.32 -11.03 18.59
C THR A 658 -14.42 -12.53 18.42
N ILE A 659 -13.86 -13.02 17.33
CA ILE A 659 -13.91 -14.45 17.00
C ILE A 659 -12.82 -15.17 17.79
N GLN A 660 -13.19 -16.19 18.56
CA GLN A 660 -12.30 -16.90 19.47
C GLN A 660 -11.84 -18.20 18.85
N ILE A 661 -10.54 -18.30 18.61
CA ILE A 661 -9.91 -19.45 17.94
C ILE A 661 -9.10 -20.22 19.01
N PRO A 662 -9.33 -21.54 19.15
CA PRO A 662 -8.45 -22.38 19.97
C PRO A 662 -7.00 -22.26 19.48
N SER A 663 -6.07 -21.94 20.39
CA SER A 663 -4.64 -21.84 20.05
C SER A 663 -4.02 -23.19 19.81
N ASP A 664 -4.39 -24.19 20.59
CA ASP A 664 -3.87 -25.53 20.46
C ASP A 664 -4.30 -26.15 19.11
N THR A 665 -3.31 -26.68 18.42
CA THR A 665 -3.46 -27.36 17.11
C THR A 665 -3.54 -28.87 17.26
N GLY A 666 -3.39 -29.38 18.47
CA GLY A 666 -3.30 -30.83 18.77
C GLY A 666 -1.95 -31.46 18.48
N LYS A 667 -0.91 -30.65 18.21
CA LYS A 667 0.44 -31.14 17.93
C LYS A 667 1.48 -30.55 18.91
N HIS A 668 1.85 -29.30 18.75
CA HIS A 668 2.87 -28.62 19.52
C HIS A 668 2.34 -27.29 20.07
N GLY A 669 1.19 -27.31 20.74
CA GLY A 669 0.47 -26.11 21.13
C GLY A 669 -0.04 -25.35 19.90
N ALA A 670 0.34 -24.09 19.75
CA ALA A 670 -0.08 -23.25 18.62
C ALA A 670 0.64 -23.58 17.28
N PHE A 671 1.54 -24.57 17.27
CA PHE A 671 2.37 -24.90 16.11
C PHE A 671 2.06 -26.29 15.56
N GLU A 672 2.00 -26.43 14.25
CA GLU A 672 1.85 -27.73 13.57
C GLU A 672 3.17 -28.25 13.01
N GLU A 673 4.06 -27.35 12.55
CA GLU A 673 5.34 -27.64 11.90
C GLU A 673 6.48 -26.95 12.65
N LEU A 674 7.50 -27.70 13.02
CA LEU A 674 8.63 -27.21 13.81
C LEU A 674 9.85 -26.82 12.97
N HIS A 675 9.81 -26.97 11.65
CA HIS A 675 10.90 -26.62 10.73
C HIS A 675 12.27 -27.19 11.16
N GLY A 676 12.28 -28.45 11.59
CA GLY A 676 13.47 -29.16 12.03
C GLY A 676 13.94 -28.89 13.46
N MET A 677 13.21 -28.10 14.24
CA MET A 677 13.49 -27.89 15.67
C MET A 677 12.94 -29.03 16.51
N ALA A 678 13.54 -29.27 17.69
CA ALA A 678 13.26 -30.45 18.50
C ALA A 678 11.84 -30.42 19.12
N ASP A 679 11.36 -29.29 19.56
CA ASP A 679 10.05 -29.11 20.20
C ASP A 679 9.46 -27.71 20.02
N GLY A 680 8.21 -27.52 20.43
CA GLY A 680 7.51 -26.26 20.31
C GLY A 680 8.13 -25.12 21.15
N ARG A 681 8.82 -25.41 22.22
CA ARG A 681 9.54 -24.44 23.04
C ARG A 681 10.74 -23.89 22.27
N GLN A 682 11.58 -24.76 21.72
CA GLN A 682 12.74 -24.34 20.91
C GLN A 682 12.27 -23.50 19.71
N PHE A 683 11.17 -23.92 19.07
CA PHE A 683 10.56 -23.15 17.97
C PHE A 683 10.14 -21.76 18.43
N ALA A 684 9.42 -21.65 19.54
CA ALA A 684 8.95 -20.36 20.08
C ALA A 684 10.12 -19.44 20.46
N ASP A 685 11.15 -19.97 21.12
CA ASP A 685 12.32 -19.21 21.55
C ASP A 685 13.13 -18.73 20.33
N THR A 686 13.37 -19.58 19.34
CA THR A 686 14.03 -19.21 18.08
C THR A 686 13.28 -18.13 17.32
N LEU A 687 11.95 -18.26 17.21
CA LEU A 687 11.13 -17.26 16.54
C LEU A 687 11.21 -15.91 17.28
N ARG A 688 11.11 -15.89 18.62
CA ARG A 688 11.23 -14.67 19.43
C ARG A 688 12.59 -13.98 19.24
N GLU A 689 13.68 -14.74 19.21
CA GLU A 689 15.01 -14.20 18.96
C GLU A 689 15.08 -13.50 17.59
N ARG A 690 14.58 -14.16 16.54
CA ARG A 690 14.53 -13.60 15.18
C ARG A 690 13.69 -12.34 15.09
N LEU A 691 12.56 -12.26 15.79
CA LEU A 691 11.68 -11.10 15.82
C LEU A 691 12.35 -9.84 16.40
N GLN A 692 13.37 -9.97 17.26
CA GLN A 692 14.12 -8.82 17.78
C GLN A 692 14.88 -8.10 16.66
N GLY A 693 15.45 -8.86 15.71
CA GLY A 693 16.22 -8.31 14.58
C GLY A 693 15.41 -8.04 13.32
N GLN A 694 14.24 -8.65 13.17
CA GLN A 694 13.47 -8.67 11.92
C GLN A 694 12.04 -8.18 12.15
N HIS A 695 11.77 -6.87 11.90
CA HIS A 695 10.43 -6.31 12.09
C HIS A 695 10.22 -5.02 11.27
N GLY A 696 8.95 -4.73 10.97
CA GLY A 696 8.47 -3.48 10.37
C GLY A 696 8.71 -3.34 8.86
N THR A 697 9.60 -4.11 8.27
CA THR A 697 9.96 -4.02 6.84
C THR A 697 8.83 -4.53 5.94
N ALA A 698 8.14 -5.58 6.35
CA ALA A 698 7.02 -6.16 5.61
C ALA A 698 5.84 -5.19 5.50
N PHE A 699 5.50 -4.48 6.57
CA PHE A 699 4.43 -3.49 6.55
C PHE A 699 4.73 -2.32 5.60
N ARG A 700 5.95 -1.78 5.64
CA ARG A 700 6.32 -0.67 4.75
C ARG A 700 6.23 -1.08 3.29
N ALA A 701 6.84 -2.21 2.92
CA ALA A 701 6.79 -2.73 1.56
C ALA A 701 5.34 -3.00 1.11
N TYR A 702 4.51 -3.55 2.00
CA TYR A 702 3.11 -3.83 1.70
C TYR A 702 2.29 -2.57 1.45
N VAL A 703 2.40 -1.58 2.34
CA VAL A 703 1.66 -0.31 2.22
C VAL A 703 2.10 0.47 0.98
N GLU A 704 3.39 0.51 0.67
CA GLU A 704 3.92 1.13 -0.55
C GLU A 704 3.39 0.45 -1.81
N ALA A 705 3.38 -0.89 -1.83
CA ALA A 705 2.79 -1.63 -2.94
C ALA A 705 1.29 -1.35 -3.08
N LEU A 706 0.54 -1.30 -1.98
CA LEU A 706 -0.88 -0.95 -1.99
C LEU A 706 -1.12 0.47 -2.52
N ALA A 707 -0.32 1.45 -2.07
CA ALA A 707 -0.46 2.86 -2.43
C ALA A 707 -0.30 3.13 -3.93
N ASN A 708 0.43 2.26 -4.65
CA ASN A 708 0.65 2.38 -6.09
C ASN A 708 -0.62 2.07 -6.90
N ASP A 709 -1.49 1.18 -6.42
CA ASP A 709 -2.77 0.85 -7.09
C ASP A 709 -3.88 0.51 -6.09
N LEU A 710 -4.31 1.49 -5.30
CA LEU A 710 -5.38 1.31 -4.30
C LEU A 710 -6.68 0.76 -4.91
N ASN A 711 -7.03 1.21 -6.11
CA ASN A 711 -8.29 0.81 -6.77
C ASN A 711 -8.23 -0.63 -7.28
N GLY A 712 -7.16 -1.02 -7.95
CA GLY A 712 -6.96 -2.38 -8.45
C GLY A 712 -6.90 -3.39 -7.32
N HIS A 713 -6.13 -3.10 -6.26
CA HIS A 713 -6.04 -3.97 -5.09
C HIS A 713 -7.38 -4.07 -4.34
N SER A 714 -8.13 -2.97 -4.19
CA SER A 714 -9.47 -3.00 -3.57
C SER A 714 -10.47 -3.81 -4.39
N ALA A 715 -10.44 -3.70 -5.72
CA ALA A 715 -11.31 -4.47 -6.60
C ALA A 715 -10.97 -5.97 -6.53
N TRP A 716 -9.70 -6.32 -6.58
CA TRP A 716 -9.23 -7.70 -6.43
C TRP A 716 -9.65 -8.29 -5.07
N MET A 717 -9.41 -7.57 -3.98
CA MET A 717 -9.80 -7.99 -2.63
C MET A 717 -11.30 -8.29 -2.53
N LYS A 718 -12.16 -7.41 -3.05
CA LYS A 718 -13.62 -7.61 -3.03
C LYS A 718 -14.03 -8.85 -3.84
N GLY A 719 -13.34 -9.14 -4.94
CA GLY A 719 -13.54 -10.35 -5.74
C GLY A 719 -13.12 -11.60 -4.99
N GLU A 720 -11.93 -11.58 -4.42
CA GLU A 720 -11.35 -12.73 -3.72
C GLU A 720 -12.09 -13.06 -2.42
N ILE A 721 -12.50 -12.06 -1.64
CA ILE A 721 -13.33 -12.27 -0.45
C ILE A 721 -14.64 -12.97 -0.83
N ARG A 722 -15.33 -12.55 -1.90
CA ARG A 722 -16.57 -13.21 -2.35
C ARG A 722 -16.33 -14.66 -2.74
N ARG A 723 -15.27 -14.94 -3.46
CA ARG A 723 -14.87 -16.30 -3.85
C ARG A 723 -14.62 -17.17 -2.61
N LEU A 724 -13.83 -16.65 -1.65
CA LEU A 724 -13.48 -17.37 -0.44
C LEU A 724 -14.70 -17.59 0.47
N VAL A 725 -15.58 -16.60 0.64
CA VAL A 725 -16.82 -16.75 1.40
C VAL A 725 -17.67 -17.89 0.84
N THR A 726 -17.84 -17.95 -0.49
CA THR A 726 -18.57 -19.05 -1.12
C THR A 726 -17.92 -20.40 -0.87
N ALA A 727 -16.60 -20.48 -0.95
CA ALA A 727 -15.85 -21.73 -0.75
C ALA A 727 -15.77 -22.18 0.72
N MET A 728 -15.85 -21.25 1.67
CA MET A 728 -15.70 -21.52 3.11
C MET A 728 -17.04 -21.72 3.83
N THR A 729 -18.19 -21.31 3.25
CA THR A 729 -19.48 -21.38 3.91
C THR A 729 -20.04 -22.81 3.89
N PRO A 730 -20.21 -23.46 5.06
CA PRO A 730 -20.83 -24.77 5.12
C PRO A 730 -22.33 -24.67 4.87
N GLU A 731 -22.91 -25.77 4.39
CA GLU A 731 -24.36 -25.86 4.22
C GLU A 731 -25.09 -25.70 5.58
N GLY A 732 -26.16 -24.93 5.59
CA GLY A 732 -26.92 -24.64 6.81
C GLY A 732 -26.31 -23.56 7.72
N ALA A 733 -25.27 -22.85 7.29
CA ALA A 733 -24.67 -21.77 8.08
C ALA A 733 -25.65 -20.63 8.35
N GLY A 734 -25.85 -20.30 9.63
CA GLY A 734 -26.66 -19.16 10.06
C GLY A 734 -25.97 -17.81 9.82
N ASN A 735 -26.73 -16.72 9.93
CA ASN A 735 -26.22 -15.35 9.69
C ASN A 735 -24.99 -14.96 10.54
N GLN A 736 -24.89 -15.47 11.77
CA GLN A 736 -23.75 -15.20 12.64
C GLN A 736 -22.49 -15.87 12.09
N VAL A 737 -22.58 -17.13 11.71
CA VAL A 737 -21.51 -17.90 11.10
C VAL A 737 -21.09 -17.24 9.78
N GLY A 738 -22.03 -16.81 8.94
CA GLY A 738 -21.73 -16.10 7.70
C GLY A 738 -20.94 -14.79 7.92
N ARG A 739 -21.22 -14.04 8.99
CA ARG A 739 -20.41 -12.84 9.33
C ARG A 739 -19.00 -13.19 9.78
N ALA A 740 -18.82 -14.25 10.56
CA ALA A 740 -17.50 -14.73 10.94
C ALA A 740 -16.71 -15.19 9.71
N ILE A 741 -17.32 -15.96 8.81
CA ILE A 741 -16.71 -16.44 7.56
C ILE A 741 -16.24 -15.26 6.69
N ASN A 742 -17.01 -14.18 6.58
CA ASN A 742 -16.59 -12.98 5.87
C ASN A 742 -15.27 -12.41 6.45
N ARG A 743 -15.07 -12.47 7.77
CA ARG A 743 -13.83 -11.98 8.39
C ARG A 743 -12.66 -12.94 8.19
N PHE A 744 -12.88 -14.25 8.25
CA PHE A 744 -11.86 -15.24 7.87
C PHE A 744 -11.46 -15.09 6.40
N ALA A 745 -12.42 -14.91 5.51
CA ALA A 745 -12.18 -14.68 4.09
C ALA A 745 -11.41 -13.38 3.82
N LEU A 746 -11.69 -12.31 4.57
CA LEU A 746 -10.92 -11.06 4.54
C LEU A 746 -9.45 -11.31 4.88
N VAL A 747 -9.18 -12.02 5.99
CA VAL A 747 -7.82 -12.31 6.45
C VAL A 747 -7.10 -13.21 5.44
N ALA A 748 -7.75 -14.26 4.95
CA ALA A 748 -7.21 -15.12 3.91
C ALA A 748 -6.83 -14.32 2.65
N ALA A 749 -7.75 -13.52 2.12
CA ALA A 749 -7.52 -12.70 0.93
C ALA A 749 -6.38 -11.68 1.14
N ALA A 750 -6.24 -11.12 2.33
CA ALA A 750 -5.16 -10.18 2.63
C ALA A 750 -3.79 -10.85 2.66
N GLY A 751 -3.68 -12.03 3.24
CA GLY A 751 -2.46 -12.84 3.19
C GLY A 751 -2.10 -13.27 1.76
N GLU A 752 -3.10 -13.65 0.95
CA GLU A 752 -2.89 -13.95 -0.47
C GLU A 752 -2.46 -12.71 -1.27
N LEU A 753 -3.02 -11.54 -0.96
CA LEU A 753 -2.58 -10.30 -1.60
C LEU A 753 -1.13 -9.97 -1.23
N ALA A 754 -0.76 -10.09 0.05
CA ALA A 754 0.62 -9.89 0.49
C ALA A 754 1.58 -10.90 -0.17
N THR A 755 1.16 -12.14 -0.35
CA THR A 755 1.90 -13.17 -1.09
C THR A 755 2.06 -12.79 -2.56
N ARG A 756 0.98 -12.40 -3.21
CA ARG A 756 0.97 -11.96 -4.61
C ARG A 756 1.87 -10.75 -4.85
N LEU A 757 1.96 -9.85 -3.89
CA LEU A 757 2.84 -8.67 -3.92
C LEU A 757 4.29 -8.98 -3.55
N GLY A 758 4.62 -10.25 -3.30
CA GLY A 758 5.97 -10.69 -2.95
C GLY A 758 6.41 -10.29 -1.53
N ILE A 759 5.46 -9.97 -0.63
CA ILE A 759 5.77 -9.52 0.73
C ILE A 759 6.03 -10.68 1.69
N THR A 760 5.24 -11.76 1.62
CA THR A 760 5.36 -12.89 2.55
C THR A 760 6.43 -13.91 2.14
N GLY A 761 6.70 -14.04 0.85
CA GLY A 761 7.50 -15.14 0.30
C GLY A 761 6.77 -16.50 0.28
N TRP A 762 5.52 -16.56 0.72
CA TRP A 762 4.73 -17.80 0.75
C TRP A 762 4.31 -18.25 -0.65
N GLN A 763 3.93 -19.52 -0.74
CA GLN A 763 3.24 -20.03 -1.92
C GLN A 763 1.77 -19.59 -1.90
N ALA A 764 1.20 -19.38 -3.08
CA ALA A 764 -0.23 -19.06 -3.22
C ALA A 764 -1.09 -20.17 -2.58
N GLY A 765 -2.05 -19.80 -1.77
CA GLY A 765 -2.92 -20.73 -1.04
C GLY A 765 -2.54 -20.95 0.43
N GLU A 766 -1.33 -20.57 0.88
CA GLU A 766 -0.93 -20.79 2.28
C GLU A 766 -1.79 -20.00 3.27
N ALA A 767 -2.03 -18.71 3.00
CA ALA A 767 -2.91 -17.89 3.84
C ALA A 767 -4.36 -18.42 3.84
N THR A 768 -4.83 -18.87 2.70
CA THR A 768 -6.18 -19.48 2.56
C THR A 768 -6.30 -20.75 3.37
N LYS A 769 -5.30 -21.64 3.31
CA LYS A 769 -5.23 -22.89 4.08
C LYS A 769 -5.22 -22.59 5.58
N ALA A 770 -4.38 -21.67 6.03
CA ALA A 770 -4.30 -21.26 7.43
C ALA A 770 -5.63 -20.72 7.95
N ALA A 771 -6.27 -19.82 7.20
CA ALA A 771 -7.56 -19.25 7.57
C ALA A 771 -8.67 -20.31 7.59
N ARG A 772 -8.64 -21.28 6.67
CA ARG A 772 -9.59 -22.41 6.67
C ARG A 772 -9.41 -23.28 7.90
N THR A 773 -8.18 -23.66 8.26
CA THR A 773 -7.89 -24.43 9.46
C THR A 773 -8.35 -23.72 10.73
N CYS A 774 -8.12 -22.41 10.83
CA CYS A 774 -8.59 -21.60 11.96
C CYS A 774 -10.13 -21.49 12.00
N LEU A 775 -10.77 -21.37 10.85
CA LEU A 775 -12.24 -21.39 10.75
C LEU A 775 -12.84 -22.74 11.20
N ASP A 776 -12.26 -23.84 10.74
CA ASP A 776 -12.73 -25.19 11.09
C ASP A 776 -12.54 -25.44 12.60
N ALA A 777 -11.43 -25.00 13.20
CA ALA A 777 -11.22 -25.07 14.64
C ALA A 777 -12.24 -24.21 15.42
N TRP A 778 -12.55 -23.00 14.93
CA TRP A 778 -13.60 -22.17 15.54
C TRP A 778 -14.99 -22.79 15.44
N LEU A 779 -15.34 -23.38 14.28
CA LEU A 779 -16.62 -24.06 14.10
C LEU A 779 -16.73 -25.29 15.01
N ALA A 780 -15.65 -26.04 15.19
CA ALA A 780 -15.60 -27.19 16.08
C ALA A 780 -15.77 -26.79 17.56
N ASP A 781 -15.05 -25.73 18.02
CA ASP A 781 -15.20 -25.21 19.39
C ASP A 781 -16.61 -24.64 19.64
N ARG A 782 -17.22 -24.04 18.63
CA ARG A 782 -18.57 -23.51 18.69
C ARG A 782 -19.66 -24.61 18.78
N GLY A 783 -19.46 -25.74 18.13
CA GLY A 783 -20.31 -26.91 18.16
C GLY A 783 -21.64 -26.81 17.39
N HIS A 784 -21.95 -25.69 16.74
CA HIS A 784 -23.19 -25.52 15.96
C HIS A 784 -23.06 -24.43 14.87
N LEU A 785 -23.87 -24.54 13.81
CA LEU A 785 -23.92 -23.58 12.70
C LEU A 785 -25.01 -22.50 12.86
N GLY A 786 -25.85 -22.60 13.88
CA GLY A 786 -26.97 -21.69 14.18
C GLY A 786 -26.54 -20.43 14.95
N ASN A 787 -27.52 -19.67 15.42
CA ASN A 787 -27.29 -18.50 16.26
C ASN A 787 -26.98 -18.92 17.71
N GLN A 788 -25.94 -18.33 18.30
CA GLN A 788 -25.53 -18.64 19.68
C GLN A 788 -26.62 -18.35 20.71
N GLU A 789 -27.38 -17.27 20.53
CA GLU A 789 -28.53 -16.96 21.41
C GLU A 789 -29.60 -18.06 21.41
N ASP A 790 -29.80 -18.65 20.23
CA ASP A 790 -30.80 -19.70 20.05
C ASP A 790 -30.32 -20.99 20.74
N ALA A 791 -29.05 -21.36 20.53
CA ALA A 791 -28.44 -22.49 21.19
C ALA A 791 -28.39 -22.31 22.72
N ALA A 792 -28.02 -21.13 23.21
CA ALA A 792 -28.01 -20.80 24.63
C ALA A 792 -29.44 -20.84 25.25
N THR A 793 -30.43 -20.42 24.49
CA THR A 793 -31.83 -20.49 24.92
C THR A 793 -32.31 -21.94 25.07
N LEU A 794 -32.02 -22.80 24.11
CA LEU A 794 -32.35 -24.22 24.17
C LEU A 794 -31.59 -24.91 25.32
N ARG A 795 -30.30 -24.58 25.50
CA ARG A 795 -29.48 -25.09 26.62
C ARG A 795 -30.06 -24.70 27.98
N GLN A 796 -30.49 -23.45 28.16
CA GLN A 796 -31.13 -22.96 29.37
C GLN A 796 -32.44 -23.73 29.66
N ILE A 797 -33.26 -23.96 28.66
CA ILE A 797 -34.50 -24.72 28.77
C ILE A 797 -34.18 -26.16 29.21
N ARG A 798 -33.28 -26.86 28.50
CA ARG A 798 -32.87 -28.23 28.87
C ARG A 798 -32.31 -28.28 30.30
N GLN A 799 -31.43 -27.39 30.67
CA GLN A 799 -30.83 -27.34 31.99
C GLN A 799 -31.89 -27.18 33.09
N PHE A 800 -32.94 -26.37 32.86
CA PHE A 800 -34.05 -26.23 33.78
C PHE A 800 -34.82 -27.54 33.98
N PHE A 801 -35.18 -28.23 32.87
CA PHE A 801 -35.87 -29.51 32.96
C PHE A 801 -34.98 -30.56 33.64
N THR A 802 -33.71 -30.66 33.32
CA THR A 802 -32.77 -31.58 33.94
C THR A 802 -32.65 -31.35 35.44
N ALA A 803 -32.53 -30.10 35.89
CA ALA A 803 -32.35 -29.77 37.30
C ALA A 803 -33.65 -29.86 38.13
N TYR A 804 -34.80 -29.55 37.51
CA TYR A 804 -36.02 -29.27 38.27
C TYR A 804 -37.24 -30.14 37.87
N GLN A 805 -37.06 -31.16 37.05
CA GLN A 805 -38.20 -32.02 36.58
C GLN A 805 -39.03 -32.67 37.69
N TYR A 806 -38.46 -32.85 38.89
CA TYR A 806 -39.16 -33.43 40.03
C TYR A 806 -39.55 -32.38 41.09
N SER A 807 -38.84 -31.30 41.22
CA SER A 807 -39.03 -30.35 42.29
C SER A 807 -39.88 -29.12 41.94
N ARG A 808 -40.12 -28.86 40.64
CA ARG A 808 -40.87 -27.70 40.18
C ARG A 808 -42.12 -28.05 39.36
N PHE A 809 -42.47 -29.33 39.21
CA PHE A 809 -43.64 -29.79 38.52
C PHE A 809 -44.53 -30.61 39.47
N ALA A 810 -45.82 -30.30 39.53
CA ALA A 810 -46.81 -31.13 40.25
C ALA A 810 -46.98 -32.46 39.49
N ASP A 811 -47.20 -33.54 40.21
CA ASP A 811 -47.51 -34.80 39.57
C ASP A 811 -48.92 -34.74 38.97
N TRP A 812 -49.10 -35.25 37.75
CA TRP A 812 -50.36 -35.23 37.03
C TRP A 812 -51.41 -36.11 37.69
N ASP A 813 -51.01 -37.24 38.25
CA ASP A 813 -51.89 -38.29 38.80
C ASP A 813 -51.98 -38.24 40.35
N ASP A 814 -51.09 -37.43 41.01
CA ASP A 814 -51.14 -37.21 42.45
C ASP A 814 -51.53 -35.75 42.83
N PRO A 815 -52.76 -35.49 43.22
CA PRO A 815 -53.23 -34.17 43.57
C PRO A 815 -52.57 -33.57 44.83
N ASN A 816 -51.84 -34.37 45.63
CA ASN A 816 -51.21 -33.96 46.88
C ASN A 816 -49.74 -33.48 46.60
N HIS A 817 -49.15 -33.91 45.48
CA HIS A 817 -47.80 -33.48 45.11
C HIS A 817 -47.85 -32.10 44.44
N ARG A 818 -47.76 -31.03 45.25
CA ARG A 818 -47.71 -29.63 44.76
C ARG A 818 -46.47 -28.88 45.24
N PRO A 819 -45.43 -28.67 44.42
CA PRO A 819 -44.30 -27.87 44.77
C PRO A 819 -44.68 -26.43 45.09
N SER A 820 -44.02 -25.78 46.03
CA SER A 820 -44.30 -24.39 46.45
C SER A 820 -44.05 -23.35 45.30
N GLN A 821 -43.14 -23.65 44.43
CA GLN A 821 -42.80 -22.82 43.24
C GLN A 821 -43.09 -23.54 41.94
N MET A 822 -44.30 -24.02 41.78
CA MET A 822 -44.74 -24.84 40.69
C MET A 822 -44.74 -24.06 39.34
N VAL A 823 -44.08 -24.61 38.30
CA VAL A 823 -44.09 -24.07 36.92
C VAL A 823 -45.05 -24.82 35.99
N GLY A 824 -45.52 -25.98 36.38
CA GLY A 824 -46.41 -26.82 35.59
C GLY A 824 -46.67 -28.18 36.18
N TYR A 825 -47.12 -29.10 35.35
CA TYR A 825 -47.46 -30.51 35.73
C TYR A 825 -46.55 -31.46 34.96
N ARG A 826 -46.13 -32.56 35.57
CA ARG A 826 -45.41 -33.67 34.99
C ARG A 826 -46.31 -34.89 34.94
N LYS A 827 -46.46 -35.46 33.75
CA LYS A 827 -47.22 -36.68 33.54
C LYS A 827 -46.29 -37.82 33.17
N ASN A 828 -46.31 -38.87 33.98
CA ASN A 828 -45.51 -40.06 33.71
C ASN A 828 -46.15 -40.93 32.63
N PRO A 829 -45.40 -41.69 31.87
CA PRO A 829 -45.95 -42.66 30.92
C PRO A 829 -46.79 -43.73 31.70
N LYS A 830 -47.83 -44.24 31.05
CA LYS A 830 -48.55 -45.38 31.61
C LYS A 830 -47.67 -46.62 31.59
N VAL A 831 -47.81 -47.48 32.61
CA VAL A 831 -47.06 -48.72 32.65
C VAL A 831 -47.40 -49.56 31.40
N GLY A 832 -46.35 -49.91 30.61
CA GLY A 832 -46.52 -50.66 29.37
C GLY A 832 -46.77 -49.83 28.09
N SER A 833 -46.69 -48.46 28.13
CA SER A 833 -46.76 -47.61 26.95
C SER A 833 -45.36 -47.07 26.59
N ASP A 834 -45.06 -46.95 25.28
CA ASP A 834 -43.86 -46.33 24.77
C ASP A 834 -43.88 -44.77 24.84
N ASP A 835 -44.91 -44.19 25.47
CA ASP A 835 -45.05 -42.75 25.62
C ASP A 835 -44.02 -42.23 26.62
N GLY A 836 -43.23 -41.26 26.20
CA GLY A 836 -42.28 -40.57 27.09
C GLY A 836 -42.97 -39.64 28.11
N VAL A 837 -42.23 -39.16 29.09
CA VAL A 837 -42.71 -38.17 30.07
C VAL A 837 -43.16 -36.89 29.37
N LEU A 838 -44.32 -36.33 29.80
CA LEU A 838 -44.83 -35.06 29.28
C LEU A 838 -44.87 -34.02 30.40
N PHE A 839 -44.42 -32.82 30.07
CA PHE A 839 -44.47 -31.64 30.96
C PHE A 839 -45.47 -30.62 30.41
N PHE A 840 -46.43 -30.24 31.21
CA PHE A 840 -47.46 -29.25 30.88
C PHE A 840 -47.08 -27.95 31.57
N VAL A 841 -46.35 -27.08 30.89
CA VAL A 841 -45.76 -25.84 31.45
C VAL A 841 -46.76 -24.70 31.35
N LEU A 842 -47.06 -24.06 32.48
CA LEU A 842 -47.92 -22.89 32.55
C LEU A 842 -47.26 -21.67 31.86
N PRO A 843 -48.03 -20.71 31.33
CA PRO A 843 -47.46 -19.54 30.66
C PRO A 843 -46.46 -18.75 31.53
N GLU A 844 -46.75 -18.57 32.82
CA GLU A 844 -45.83 -17.89 33.73
C GLU A 844 -44.60 -18.75 34.05
N GLY A 845 -44.78 -20.06 34.21
CA GLY A 845 -43.67 -21.00 34.33
C GLY A 845 -42.76 -21.00 33.12
N TRP A 846 -43.31 -20.87 31.89
CA TRP A 846 -42.50 -20.75 30.67
C TRP A 846 -41.68 -19.46 30.63
N LYS A 847 -42.27 -18.33 31.06
CA LYS A 847 -41.53 -17.06 31.20
C LYS A 847 -40.40 -17.17 32.22
N GLU A 848 -40.61 -17.92 33.31
CA GLU A 848 -39.55 -18.16 34.29
C GLU A 848 -38.46 -19.05 33.73
N ILE A 849 -38.76 -20.17 33.07
CA ILE A 849 -37.81 -21.05 32.41
C ILE A 849 -36.97 -20.28 31.41
N THR A 850 -37.56 -19.37 30.66
CA THR A 850 -36.92 -18.55 29.62
C THR A 850 -36.55 -17.15 30.11
N LYS A 851 -36.37 -16.95 31.42
CA LYS A 851 -36.07 -15.65 32.02
C LYS A 851 -34.82 -15.02 31.37
N GLY A 852 -34.97 -13.78 30.90
CA GLY A 852 -33.91 -13.06 30.19
C GLY A 852 -33.83 -13.35 28.70
N ARG A 853 -34.77 -14.13 28.12
CA ARG A 853 -34.91 -14.45 26.69
C ARG A 853 -36.29 -14.04 26.20
N ASP A 854 -36.45 -13.97 24.89
CA ASP A 854 -37.79 -13.82 24.29
C ASP A 854 -38.56 -15.17 24.40
N TYR A 855 -39.49 -15.22 25.32
CA TYR A 855 -40.29 -16.45 25.59
C TYR A 855 -41.09 -16.92 24.40
N LYS A 856 -41.53 -16.02 23.51
CA LYS A 856 -42.26 -16.38 22.27
C LYS A 856 -41.32 -17.01 21.24
N LYS A 857 -40.15 -16.45 21.07
CA LYS A 857 -39.09 -17.00 20.19
C LYS A 857 -38.63 -18.35 20.72
N ALA A 858 -38.35 -18.46 22.02
CA ALA A 858 -37.99 -19.71 22.69
C ALA A 858 -39.03 -20.84 22.47
N ALA A 859 -40.30 -20.50 22.53
CA ALA A 859 -41.36 -21.49 22.26
C ALA A 859 -41.41 -21.94 20.78
N LYS A 860 -41.19 -21.01 19.82
CA LYS A 860 -41.11 -21.37 18.40
C LYS A 860 -39.91 -22.30 18.14
N MET A 861 -38.79 -22.00 18.72
CA MET A 861 -37.56 -22.82 18.60
C MET A 861 -37.80 -24.21 19.21
N SER A 862 -38.36 -24.29 20.43
CA SER A 862 -38.69 -25.56 21.07
C SER A 862 -39.69 -26.41 20.27
N LEU A 863 -40.55 -25.75 19.48
CA LEU A 863 -41.44 -26.44 18.54
C LEU A 863 -40.67 -26.98 17.33
N GLN A 864 -39.76 -26.17 16.78
CA GLN A 864 -38.92 -26.53 15.61
C GLN A 864 -38.02 -27.74 15.89
N VAL A 865 -37.42 -27.79 17.10
CA VAL A 865 -36.54 -28.90 17.51
C VAL A 865 -37.35 -30.10 18.08
N GLY A 866 -38.68 -30.06 18.01
CA GLY A 866 -39.55 -31.18 18.42
C GLY A 866 -39.69 -31.34 19.93
N TRP A 867 -39.28 -30.40 20.76
CA TRP A 867 -39.51 -30.45 22.22
C TRP A 867 -40.96 -30.17 22.61
N ILE A 868 -41.63 -29.25 21.88
CA ILE A 868 -43.10 -29.07 22.02
C ILE A 868 -43.79 -30.11 21.15
N VAL A 869 -44.44 -31.08 21.81
CA VAL A 869 -45.00 -32.27 21.18
C VAL A 869 -46.52 -32.19 20.91
N LYS A 870 -47.25 -31.26 21.56
CA LYS A 870 -48.67 -31.01 21.30
C LYS A 870 -48.90 -29.51 21.12
N SER A 871 -49.45 -29.14 19.99
CA SER A 871 -49.84 -27.78 19.70
C SER A 871 -51.16 -27.75 18.91
N ASN A 872 -51.95 -26.69 19.09
CA ASN A 872 -53.14 -26.48 18.28
C ASN A 872 -52.73 -25.85 16.91
N GLN A 873 -52.82 -26.61 15.81
CA GLN A 873 -52.58 -26.12 14.44
C GLN A 873 -51.37 -25.17 14.27
N GLY A 874 -50.16 -25.65 14.61
CA GLY A 874 -48.94 -24.87 14.46
C GLY A 874 -48.74 -23.77 15.52
N LYS A 875 -49.55 -23.65 16.53
CA LYS A 875 -49.38 -22.78 17.69
C LYS A 875 -48.46 -23.46 18.71
N THR A 876 -47.65 -22.69 19.41
CA THR A 876 -46.71 -23.21 20.44
C THR A 876 -47.41 -23.67 21.72
N GLN A 877 -48.72 -23.42 21.93
CA GLN A 877 -49.48 -23.77 23.12
C GLN A 877 -50.64 -24.69 22.77
N ALA A 878 -50.94 -25.63 23.63
CA ALA A 878 -52.11 -26.47 23.62
C ALA A 878 -53.11 -26.02 24.69
N THR A 879 -54.41 -26.27 24.45
CA THR A 879 -55.45 -26.03 25.44
C THR A 879 -55.77 -27.35 26.10
N VAL A 880 -55.54 -27.49 27.43
CA VAL A 880 -55.62 -28.74 28.17
C VAL A 880 -56.37 -28.54 29.51
N ARG A 881 -57.16 -29.49 29.94
CA ARG A 881 -57.67 -29.52 31.31
C ARG A 881 -56.56 -30.03 32.25
N LEU A 882 -56.18 -29.21 33.22
CA LEU A 882 -55.18 -29.55 34.19
C LEU A 882 -55.76 -30.13 35.47
N PRO A 883 -55.05 -31.09 36.11
CA PRO A 883 -55.55 -31.65 37.39
C PRO A 883 -55.61 -30.54 38.45
N SER A 884 -56.77 -30.52 39.21
CA SER A 884 -56.94 -29.63 40.37
C SER A 884 -56.83 -28.09 40.11
N MET A 885 -56.90 -27.67 38.85
CA MET A 885 -57.08 -26.26 38.47
C MET A 885 -58.42 -26.06 37.86
N SER A 886 -59.28 -25.27 38.15
CA SER A 886 -60.65 -24.96 37.71
C SER A 886 -61.17 -25.81 36.53
N ASP A 887 -62.50 -25.94 36.39
CA ASP A 887 -63.21 -26.68 35.31
C ASP A 887 -62.95 -26.13 33.89
N ARG A 888 -62.22 -25.02 33.77
CA ARG A 888 -61.90 -24.41 32.48
C ARG A 888 -60.56 -24.91 31.98
N PRO A 889 -60.40 -25.22 30.65
CA PRO A 889 -59.14 -25.61 30.05
C PRO A 889 -58.12 -24.45 30.11
N ALA A 890 -56.85 -24.75 30.42
CA ALA A 890 -55.74 -23.80 30.47
C ALA A 890 -54.89 -23.94 29.21
N LYS A 891 -54.27 -22.82 28.77
CA LYS A 891 -53.23 -22.81 27.72
C LYS A 891 -51.88 -23.19 28.36
N VAL A 892 -51.21 -24.18 27.79
CA VAL A 892 -49.93 -24.70 28.29
C VAL A 892 -48.95 -24.99 27.14
N TYR A 893 -47.68 -24.99 27.43
CA TYR A 893 -46.64 -25.56 26.53
C TYR A 893 -46.49 -27.05 26.92
N VAL A 894 -46.63 -27.96 25.97
CA VAL A 894 -46.51 -29.41 26.23
C VAL A 894 -45.13 -29.86 25.73
N ILE A 895 -44.25 -30.10 26.67
CA ILE A 895 -42.84 -30.49 26.40
C ILE A 895 -42.74 -32.00 26.56
N GLY A 896 -42.15 -32.64 25.57
CA GLY A 896 -41.89 -34.07 25.55
C GLY A 896 -40.54 -34.49 26.10
N ASN A 897 -40.31 -35.79 26.17
CA ASN A 897 -39.06 -36.36 26.65
C ASN A 897 -37.82 -36.00 25.81
N SER A 898 -38.02 -35.60 24.54
CA SER A 898 -36.96 -35.14 23.64
C SER A 898 -36.19 -33.93 24.17
N VAL A 899 -36.69 -33.20 25.19
CA VAL A 899 -35.95 -32.11 25.83
C VAL A 899 -34.66 -32.58 26.52
N PHE A 900 -34.56 -33.88 26.86
CA PHE A 900 -33.37 -34.47 27.48
C PHE A 900 -32.39 -35.09 26.49
N SER A 901 -32.79 -35.26 25.24
CA SER A 901 -31.93 -35.79 24.18
C SER A 901 -31.00 -34.71 23.63
N ASP A 902 -29.83 -35.09 23.14
CA ASP A 902 -28.92 -34.15 22.49
C ASP A 902 -29.52 -33.61 21.18
N ILE A 903 -29.31 -32.32 20.92
CA ILE A 903 -29.84 -31.61 19.75
C ILE A 903 -28.96 -31.91 18.54
#